data_b6b49279d31f6c98fcb902c9f1d86d65
#
_entry.id   b6b49279d31f6c98fcb902c9f1d86d65
#
_cell.length_a   1.000
_cell.length_b   1.000
_cell.length_c   1.000
_cell.angle_alpha   90.00
_cell.angle_beta   90.00
_cell.angle_gamma   90.00
#
_symmetry.space_group_name_H-M   'P 1'
#
loop_
_entity.id
_entity.type
_entity.pdbx_description
1 polymer ?
#
loop_
_entity_poly.entity_id
_entity_poly.type
_entity_poly.pdbx_seq_one_letter_code
_entity_poly.pdbx_strand_id
1 'polypeptide(L)'
;MTNQQFIVTEPLSQAGQSAEKKVWETIQVAFENRNCLGYWRYPIFSTGTNFRKEPDILLLDRALGIMIIEVKGLVIDQIKQITGHLWHYQNFYTSSGNPYQQAENQLFSLLNYCHQEASLNHQITSRVLVALPNITRREWEARTFHRLPSQPPLLLTDDFASTDHLFSKIKQTPILSQGTDLTEKQWELLLAMFSGTPVYQKPKYRVLASPNSRGKILQQVYQQISQWDQQQEKIGKQIPPGCQRIRGIAGSGKTALLCQKAAQMHLKHPDWEIALVFFSRSLYPVIIDQLSYWLNRFSEAKQTFHPKNSKLRVLHAWGAKKQAGLYRLIAEAADISPLTVSDIPKPERYQPQVALALACDQLLTKTSIPQLFDAILIDEGQDLLVDEKIKLQTQQPFYQLAYQALRPVHPTQPQQRRLIWTYDEAQSLDHLTIPTPGEILGEKRAHLLSGEYQDGIKKTEILSRCYRLPHPVITFAHGIGMGLLRRKGLLTGVRHPEDWKALGYEVTGHFEPQTEIILKRPIENSPHPLPQLWSGEMIRFQSYAVRQEELTALAEQILINLRQEGLRPSRQILVLVLGETFTARRLETEVARFLYQQGLDIYLPSAPDCNVFETASVQRNPNQFWCEGGVTVSRIHRAKGQEADMVYIVGLDQIAKDEGNLYLRNQLFTAITRTRAWVTLSGVGAYSFYEEVQQVLDSGETFRFIYRQPPLREIPITPVGEFLARYTAGERNFQNIDLQGIELSHFDLKGCNFIGANLVGANLSYSCLEGAKLVVANLENANLSQANLCKAKLVGANLKNANLEGANLTHTDLY
;
A
#
# COMPACT_ATOMS: atom_id res chain seq x y z
N MET A 1 -9.44 -10.88 -22.34
CA MET A 1 -9.78 -10.19 -21.08
C MET A 1 -10.01 -11.24 -20.04
N THR A 2 -9.08 -11.46 -19.15
CA THR A 2 -9.03 -12.62 -18.25
C THR A 2 -9.92 -12.40 -17.04
N ASN A 3 -10.79 -13.32 -16.77
CA ASN A 3 -11.53 -13.72 -15.52
C ASN A 3 -11.41 -12.82 -14.26
N GLN A 4 -11.51 -11.50 -14.39
CA GLN A 4 -11.48 -10.57 -13.24
C GLN A 4 -12.80 -10.55 -12.44
N GLN A 5 -13.87 -11.15 -12.99
CA GLN A 5 -15.23 -11.15 -12.40
C GLN A 5 -15.43 -12.21 -11.31
N PHE A 6 -14.47 -13.09 -11.08
CA PHE A 6 -14.59 -14.21 -10.16
C PHE A 6 -13.48 -14.18 -9.12
N ILE A 7 -13.86 -14.11 -7.84
CA ILE A 7 -12.96 -13.89 -6.71
C ILE A 7 -12.96 -15.12 -5.81
N VAL A 8 -11.77 -15.70 -5.62
CA VAL A 8 -11.50 -16.72 -4.59
C VAL A 8 -10.95 -15.99 -3.36
N THR A 9 -11.59 -16.14 -2.20
CA THR A 9 -11.21 -15.41 -0.99
C THR A 9 -10.08 -16.06 -0.20
N GLU A 10 -9.91 -17.37 -0.30
CA GLU A 10 -8.80 -18.13 0.30
C GLU A 10 -8.35 -19.27 -0.62
N PRO A 11 -7.06 -19.66 -0.55
CA PRO A 11 -6.57 -20.84 -1.24
C PRO A 11 -7.30 -22.09 -0.80
N LEU A 12 -7.52 -23.00 -1.76
CA LEU A 12 -8.13 -24.30 -1.52
C LEU A 12 -7.18 -25.18 -0.69
N SER A 13 -7.57 -25.48 0.53
CA SER A 13 -6.87 -26.44 1.36
C SER A 13 -7.65 -27.76 1.43
N GLN A 14 -7.11 -28.80 0.77
CA GLN A 14 -7.38 -30.24 1.00
C GLN A 14 -8.78 -30.84 0.77
N ALA A 15 -8.75 -32.08 0.47
CA ALA A 15 -9.66 -33.25 0.38
C ALA A 15 -11.21 -33.14 0.44
N GLY A 16 -11.82 -32.04 0.90
CA GLY A 16 -13.28 -31.86 0.90
C GLY A 16 -13.82 -30.92 -0.16
N GLN A 17 -12.95 -30.22 -0.86
CA GLN A 17 -13.27 -29.07 -1.73
C GLN A 17 -13.34 -29.40 -3.23
N SER A 18 -13.10 -30.65 -3.62
CA SER A 18 -13.14 -31.06 -5.04
C SER A 18 -14.52 -30.83 -5.67
N ALA A 19 -15.57 -31.05 -4.91
CA ALA A 19 -16.95 -30.82 -5.34
C ALA A 19 -17.28 -29.33 -5.54
N GLU A 20 -16.88 -28.47 -4.60
CA GLU A 20 -17.04 -27.03 -4.70
C GLU A 20 -16.23 -26.47 -5.89
N LYS A 21 -15.01 -26.95 -6.07
CA LYS A 21 -14.13 -26.56 -7.18
C LYS A 21 -14.74 -26.85 -8.54
N LYS A 22 -15.28 -28.06 -8.70
CA LYS A 22 -15.97 -28.47 -9.94
C LYS A 22 -17.14 -27.53 -10.27
N VAL A 23 -17.99 -27.25 -9.29
CA VAL A 23 -19.13 -26.32 -9.45
C VAL A 23 -18.66 -24.92 -9.77
N TRP A 24 -17.66 -24.42 -9.06
CA TRP A 24 -17.08 -23.09 -9.26
C TRP A 24 -16.50 -22.90 -10.67
N GLU A 25 -15.67 -23.83 -11.13
CA GLU A 25 -15.06 -23.78 -12.47
C GLU A 25 -16.13 -23.79 -13.57
N THR A 26 -17.19 -24.59 -13.43
CA THR A 26 -18.29 -24.63 -14.41
C THR A 26 -19.09 -23.33 -14.41
N ILE A 27 -19.34 -22.73 -13.25
CA ILE A 27 -20.03 -21.42 -13.13
C ILE A 27 -19.19 -20.32 -13.77
N GLN A 28 -17.88 -20.31 -13.54
CA GLN A 28 -16.99 -19.32 -14.16
C GLN A 28 -17.14 -19.30 -15.68
N VAL A 29 -17.14 -20.47 -16.32
CA VAL A 29 -17.32 -20.58 -17.77
C VAL A 29 -18.74 -20.20 -18.21
N ALA A 30 -19.77 -20.65 -17.47
CA ALA A 30 -21.17 -20.35 -17.81
C ALA A 30 -21.54 -18.87 -17.72
N PHE A 31 -20.81 -18.09 -16.91
CA PHE A 31 -21.05 -16.66 -16.67
C PHE A 31 -19.95 -15.73 -17.19
N GLU A 32 -18.96 -16.25 -17.93
CA GLU A 32 -17.79 -15.51 -18.39
C GLU A 32 -18.12 -14.22 -19.16
N ASN A 33 -19.16 -14.27 -20.01
CA ASN A 33 -19.55 -13.14 -20.88
C ASN A 33 -20.71 -12.32 -20.33
N ARG A 34 -20.99 -12.40 -19.03
CA ARG A 34 -22.11 -11.70 -18.41
C ARG A 34 -21.65 -10.55 -17.51
N ASN A 35 -22.55 -9.59 -17.31
CA ASN A 35 -22.33 -8.53 -16.31
C ASN A 35 -22.64 -9.09 -14.92
N CYS A 36 -21.67 -9.78 -14.34
CA CYS A 36 -21.79 -10.47 -13.07
C CYS A 36 -20.51 -10.37 -12.24
N LEU A 37 -20.63 -10.74 -10.97
CA LEU A 37 -19.53 -10.84 -10.01
C LEU A 37 -19.73 -12.10 -9.17
N GLY A 38 -18.76 -13.00 -9.17
CA GLY A 38 -18.80 -14.25 -8.45
C GLY A 38 -17.79 -14.29 -7.30
N TYR A 39 -18.20 -14.89 -6.20
CA TYR A 39 -17.33 -15.15 -5.05
C TYR A 39 -17.38 -16.61 -4.67
N TRP A 40 -16.22 -17.21 -4.49
CA TRP A 40 -16.09 -18.46 -3.78
C TRP A 40 -15.83 -18.16 -2.30
N ARG A 41 -16.75 -18.61 -1.41
CA ARG A 41 -16.72 -18.40 0.03
C ARG A 41 -16.72 -16.92 0.43
N TYR A 42 -17.77 -16.23 0.04
CA TYR A 42 -18.00 -14.86 0.47
C TYR A 42 -18.20 -14.80 2.00
N PRO A 43 -17.38 -14.02 2.72
CA PRO A 43 -17.48 -13.99 4.18
C PRO A 43 -18.74 -13.25 4.65
N ILE A 44 -19.66 -13.95 5.30
CA ILE A 44 -20.78 -13.38 6.06
C ILE A 44 -20.54 -13.66 7.54
N PHE A 45 -20.40 -12.61 8.32
CA PHE A 45 -20.14 -12.72 9.75
C PHE A 45 -21.42 -12.40 10.53
N SER A 46 -22.10 -13.43 11.07
CA SER A 46 -23.21 -13.26 11.98
C SER A 46 -22.78 -13.57 13.42
N THR A 47 -23.23 -12.73 14.37
CA THR A 47 -22.96 -12.95 15.79
C THR A 47 -24.03 -13.85 16.40
N GLY A 48 -23.64 -14.75 17.29
CA GLY A 48 -24.55 -15.44 18.18
C GLY A 48 -24.31 -16.94 18.37
N THR A 49 -23.59 -17.58 17.50
CA THR A 49 -23.12 -18.99 17.65
C THR A 49 -21.85 -19.16 16.82
N ASN A 50 -20.98 -20.05 17.22
CA ASN A 50 -19.68 -20.35 16.58
C ASN A 50 -19.76 -20.87 15.11
N PHE A 51 -20.76 -20.48 14.33
CA PHE A 51 -20.94 -20.93 12.97
C PHE A 51 -20.67 -19.80 11.98
N ARG A 52 -19.62 -19.98 11.20
CA ARG A 52 -19.38 -19.22 9.97
C ARG A 52 -20.51 -19.51 9.00
N LYS A 53 -21.15 -18.46 8.50
CA LYS A 53 -22.14 -18.58 7.43
C LYS A 53 -21.54 -18.02 6.14
N GLU A 54 -20.55 -18.72 5.61
CA GLU A 54 -20.00 -18.40 4.30
C GLU A 54 -20.77 -19.18 3.25
N PRO A 55 -21.45 -18.56 2.28
CA PRO A 55 -21.98 -19.27 1.14
C PRO A 55 -20.83 -19.89 0.35
N ASP A 56 -20.96 -21.14 -0.07
CA ASP A 56 -19.95 -21.79 -0.87
C ASP A 56 -19.71 -21.00 -2.16
N ILE A 57 -20.79 -20.58 -2.85
CA ILE A 57 -20.72 -19.70 -4.01
C ILE A 57 -21.78 -18.60 -3.90
N LEU A 58 -21.35 -17.36 -3.98
CA LEU A 58 -22.20 -16.18 -4.15
C LEU A 58 -22.02 -15.65 -5.56
N LEU A 59 -23.11 -15.47 -6.28
CA LEU A 59 -23.11 -14.88 -7.61
C LEU A 59 -24.06 -13.68 -7.66
N LEU A 60 -23.54 -12.55 -8.09
CA LEU A 60 -24.29 -11.32 -8.39
C LEU A 60 -24.36 -11.22 -9.91
N ASP A 61 -25.53 -11.23 -10.50
CA ASP A 61 -25.74 -11.02 -11.93
C ASP A 61 -26.76 -9.90 -12.12
N ARG A 62 -26.46 -8.95 -12.99
CA ARG A 62 -27.30 -7.77 -13.18
C ARG A 62 -28.74 -8.11 -13.55
N ALA A 63 -28.95 -9.14 -14.34
CA ALA A 63 -30.29 -9.57 -14.79
C ALA A 63 -30.94 -10.62 -13.87
N LEU A 64 -30.15 -11.47 -13.24
CA LEU A 64 -30.65 -12.56 -12.39
C LEU A 64 -30.70 -12.21 -10.91
N GLY A 65 -30.03 -11.13 -10.48
CA GLY A 65 -29.97 -10.68 -9.10
C GLY A 65 -28.92 -11.39 -8.26
N ILE A 66 -29.21 -11.61 -6.97
CA ILE A 66 -28.31 -12.29 -6.02
C ILE A 66 -28.63 -13.78 -5.98
N MET A 67 -27.63 -14.61 -6.12
CA MET A 67 -27.77 -16.07 -6.07
C MET A 67 -26.78 -16.68 -5.10
N ILE A 68 -27.27 -17.58 -4.26
CA ILE A 68 -26.45 -18.42 -3.39
C ILE A 68 -26.55 -19.87 -3.86
N ILE A 69 -25.41 -20.52 -4.01
CA ILE A 69 -25.30 -21.93 -4.36
C ILE A 69 -24.50 -22.61 -3.26
N GLU A 70 -25.20 -23.40 -2.47
CA GLU A 70 -24.62 -24.25 -1.43
C GLU A 70 -24.20 -25.58 -2.05
N VAL A 71 -22.95 -25.99 -1.89
CA VAL A 71 -22.39 -27.20 -2.49
C VAL A 71 -22.20 -28.29 -1.46
N LYS A 72 -22.71 -29.49 -1.78
CA LYS A 72 -22.49 -30.68 -0.93
C LYS A 72 -21.83 -31.77 -1.76
N GLY A 73 -20.58 -32.12 -1.42
CA GLY A 73 -19.77 -33.17 -2.09
C GLY A 73 -20.22 -34.60 -1.75
N LEU A 74 -21.53 -34.81 -1.48
CA LEU A 74 -22.13 -36.08 -1.13
C LEU A 74 -22.23 -37.02 -2.35
N VAL A 75 -22.13 -38.32 -2.10
CA VAL A 75 -22.62 -39.37 -2.99
C VAL A 75 -23.98 -39.87 -2.48
N ILE A 76 -24.78 -40.47 -3.34
CA ILE A 76 -26.20 -40.85 -3.02
C ILE A 76 -26.31 -41.73 -1.79
N ASP A 77 -25.36 -42.64 -1.56
CA ASP A 77 -25.41 -43.58 -0.43
C ASP A 77 -25.08 -42.91 0.90
N GLN A 78 -24.54 -41.70 0.90
CA GLN A 78 -24.36 -40.92 2.12
C GLN A 78 -25.62 -40.23 2.60
N ILE A 79 -26.69 -40.15 1.79
CA ILE A 79 -27.99 -39.65 2.19
C ILE A 79 -28.85 -40.82 2.67
N LYS A 80 -28.94 -40.95 3.99
CA LYS A 80 -29.73 -42.03 4.62
C LYS A 80 -31.23 -41.81 4.40
N GLN A 81 -31.74 -40.62 4.68
CA GLN A 81 -33.14 -40.26 4.62
C GLN A 81 -33.30 -38.74 4.57
N ILE A 82 -34.39 -38.27 3.96
CA ILE A 82 -34.82 -36.86 4.04
C ILE A 82 -36.21 -36.86 4.71
N THR A 83 -36.31 -36.19 5.86
CA THR A 83 -37.57 -36.07 6.64
C THR A 83 -37.97 -34.60 6.70
N GLY A 84 -39.03 -34.23 5.98
CA GLY A 84 -39.36 -32.81 5.79
C GLY A 84 -38.23 -32.06 5.11
N HIS A 85 -37.67 -31.06 5.80
CA HIS A 85 -36.56 -30.27 5.32
C HIS A 85 -35.18 -30.72 5.85
N LEU A 86 -35.15 -31.73 6.75
CA LEU A 86 -33.93 -32.21 7.39
C LEU A 86 -33.38 -33.44 6.66
N TRP A 87 -32.14 -33.35 6.26
CA TRP A 87 -31.41 -34.44 5.60
C TRP A 87 -30.56 -35.17 6.64
N HIS A 88 -30.70 -36.48 6.71
CA HIS A 88 -29.93 -37.38 7.57
C HIS A 88 -28.85 -38.04 6.76
N TYR A 89 -27.60 -37.94 7.25
CA TYR A 89 -26.43 -38.44 6.57
C TYR A 89 -25.84 -39.66 7.28
N GLN A 90 -25.13 -40.48 6.51
CA GLN A 90 -24.28 -41.54 7.02
C GLN A 90 -22.88 -41.44 6.38
N ASN A 91 -21.84 -41.76 7.15
CA ASN A 91 -20.46 -41.67 6.70
C ASN A 91 -20.10 -40.26 6.14
N PHE A 92 -20.61 -39.23 6.80
CA PHE A 92 -20.35 -37.83 6.46
C PHE A 92 -19.95 -37.05 7.73
N TYR A 93 -19.30 -35.91 7.60
CA TYR A 93 -18.82 -35.14 8.76
C TYR A 93 -19.91 -34.61 9.71
N THR A 94 -21.14 -34.59 9.26
CA THR A 94 -22.31 -34.27 10.09
C THR A 94 -23.37 -35.41 9.97
N SER A 95 -24.15 -35.62 11.02
CA SER A 95 -25.24 -36.63 11.02
C SER A 95 -26.51 -36.13 10.37
N SER A 96 -26.73 -34.81 10.32
CA SER A 96 -27.89 -34.19 9.71
C SER A 96 -27.64 -32.73 9.34
N GLY A 97 -28.47 -32.18 8.47
CA GLY A 97 -28.39 -30.77 8.05
C GLY A 97 -29.53 -30.37 7.12
N ASN A 98 -29.68 -29.07 6.90
CA ASN A 98 -30.59 -28.53 5.88
C ASN A 98 -29.79 -27.55 5.01
N PRO A 99 -29.20 -28.01 3.89
CA PRO A 99 -28.35 -27.19 3.05
C PRO A 99 -29.11 -26.01 2.41
N TYR A 100 -30.40 -26.19 2.10
CA TYR A 100 -31.23 -25.13 1.54
C TYR A 100 -31.49 -24.02 2.56
N GLN A 101 -31.89 -24.38 3.77
CA GLN A 101 -32.13 -23.43 4.86
C GLN A 101 -30.86 -22.65 5.23
N GLN A 102 -29.73 -23.33 5.16
CA GLN A 102 -28.43 -22.67 5.39
C GLN A 102 -28.21 -21.55 4.35
N ALA A 103 -28.37 -21.87 3.07
CA ALA A 103 -28.18 -20.92 1.98
C ALA A 103 -29.23 -19.80 1.97
N GLU A 104 -30.48 -20.13 2.32
CA GLU A 104 -31.58 -19.16 2.47
C GLU A 104 -31.30 -18.13 3.58
N ASN A 105 -30.85 -18.60 4.75
CA ASN A 105 -30.47 -17.71 5.85
C ASN A 105 -29.29 -16.79 5.47
N GLN A 106 -28.33 -17.31 4.70
CA GLN A 106 -27.20 -16.50 4.17
C GLN A 106 -27.72 -15.42 3.21
N LEU A 107 -28.65 -15.79 2.31
CA LEU A 107 -29.26 -14.86 1.36
C LEU A 107 -30.01 -13.74 2.06
N PHE A 108 -30.85 -14.05 3.05
CA PHE A 108 -31.60 -13.02 3.78
C PHE A 108 -30.69 -12.09 4.57
N SER A 109 -29.58 -12.57 5.11
CA SER A 109 -28.56 -11.71 5.73
C SER A 109 -27.98 -10.70 4.72
N LEU A 110 -27.68 -11.14 3.50
CA LEU A 110 -27.18 -10.26 2.43
C LEU A 110 -28.26 -9.27 1.94
N LEU A 111 -29.51 -9.71 1.78
CA LEU A 111 -30.61 -8.84 1.38
C LEU A 111 -30.89 -7.77 2.43
N ASN A 112 -30.91 -8.12 3.72
CA ASN A 112 -31.08 -7.17 4.81
C ASN A 112 -29.97 -6.10 4.82
N TYR A 113 -28.75 -6.50 4.48
CA TYR A 113 -27.66 -5.56 4.31
C TYR A 113 -27.91 -4.60 3.12
N CYS A 114 -28.36 -5.10 1.99
CA CYS A 114 -28.70 -4.29 0.82
C CYS A 114 -29.89 -3.35 1.07
N HIS A 115 -30.87 -3.77 1.86
CA HIS A 115 -32.07 -2.97 2.19
C HIS A 115 -31.77 -1.73 3.05
N GLN A 116 -30.57 -1.62 3.64
CA GLN A 116 -30.15 -0.39 4.32
C GLN A 116 -29.96 0.79 3.36
N GLU A 117 -29.78 0.51 2.07
CA GLU A 117 -29.74 1.52 1.02
C GLU A 117 -31.13 1.71 0.40
N ALA A 118 -31.66 2.94 0.55
CA ALA A 118 -33.02 3.24 0.13
C ALA A 118 -33.30 2.95 -1.35
N SER A 119 -32.32 3.13 -2.23
CA SER A 119 -32.43 2.89 -3.67
C SER A 119 -32.38 1.40 -4.05
N LEU A 120 -31.95 0.52 -3.16
CA LEU A 120 -31.90 -0.93 -3.36
C LEU A 120 -32.97 -1.68 -2.58
N ASN A 121 -33.71 -0.98 -1.71
CA ASN A 121 -34.71 -1.59 -0.86
C ASN A 121 -35.83 -2.22 -1.71
N HIS A 122 -36.02 -3.54 -1.57
CA HIS A 122 -36.94 -4.36 -2.34
C HIS A 122 -36.78 -4.34 -3.86
N GLN A 123 -35.58 -3.91 -4.36
CA GLN A 123 -35.31 -3.86 -5.80
C GLN A 123 -34.53 -5.07 -6.30
N ILE A 124 -34.02 -5.94 -5.42
CA ILE A 124 -33.08 -7.00 -5.78
C ILE A 124 -33.81 -8.33 -5.90
N THR A 125 -33.75 -8.93 -7.08
CA THR A 125 -34.17 -10.31 -7.31
C THR A 125 -33.20 -11.28 -6.66
N SER A 126 -33.70 -12.40 -6.09
CA SER A 126 -32.81 -13.35 -5.43
C SER A 126 -33.23 -14.81 -5.57
N ARG A 127 -32.24 -15.71 -5.54
CA ARG A 127 -32.42 -17.17 -5.68
C ARG A 127 -31.46 -17.93 -4.77
N VAL A 128 -31.87 -19.17 -4.43
CA VAL A 128 -31.02 -20.14 -3.71
C VAL A 128 -31.06 -21.49 -4.42
N LEU A 129 -29.90 -22.14 -4.52
CA LEU A 129 -29.75 -23.46 -5.08
C LEU A 129 -28.86 -24.33 -4.20
N VAL A 130 -29.09 -25.65 -4.25
CA VAL A 130 -28.17 -26.64 -3.66
C VAL A 130 -27.52 -27.45 -4.79
N ALA A 131 -26.21 -27.51 -4.83
CA ALA A 131 -25.48 -28.29 -5.82
C ALA A 131 -24.94 -29.61 -5.24
N LEU A 132 -25.24 -30.71 -5.93
CA LEU A 132 -24.79 -32.06 -5.63
C LEU A 132 -23.99 -32.63 -6.82
N PRO A 133 -22.76 -32.18 -7.04
CA PRO A 133 -22.04 -32.45 -8.27
C PRO A 133 -21.58 -33.90 -8.43
N ASN A 134 -21.78 -34.74 -7.40
CA ASN A 134 -21.43 -36.17 -7.41
C ASN A 134 -22.65 -37.09 -7.41
N ILE A 135 -23.87 -36.56 -7.56
CA ILE A 135 -25.12 -37.31 -7.60
C ILE A 135 -25.77 -37.06 -8.94
N THR A 136 -26.05 -38.13 -9.69
CA THR A 136 -26.77 -38.05 -10.96
C THR A 136 -28.27 -37.93 -10.76
N ARG A 137 -29.00 -37.44 -11.75
CA ARG A 137 -30.46 -37.36 -11.73
C ARG A 137 -31.08 -38.76 -11.57
N ARG A 138 -30.53 -39.77 -12.25
CA ARG A 138 -30.95 -41.15 -12.17
C ARG A 138 -30.87 -41.74 -10.72
N GLU A 139 -29.77 -41.47 -10.03
CA GLU A 139 -29.58 -41.90 -8.64
C GLU A 139 -30.54 -41.20 -7.71
N TRP A 140 -30.77 -39.88 -7.89
CA TRP A 140 -31.71 -39.09 -7.11
C TRP A 140 -33.17 -39.60 -7.27
N GLU A 141 -33.57 -39.91 -8.50
CA GLU A 141 -34.88 -40.43 -8.85
C GLU A 141 -35.06 -41.87 -8.35
N ALA A 142 -34.05 -42.71 -8.40
CA ALA A 142 -34.06 -44.06 -7.88
C ALA A 142 -34.36 -44.11 -6.37
N ARG A 143 -33.95 -43.10 -5.60
CA ARG A 143 -34.26 -42.92 -4.19
C ARG A 143 -35.64 -42.28 -3.97
N THR A 144 -36.38 -41.95 -5.00
CA THR A 144 -37.68 -41.24 -4.97
C THR A 144 -37.63 -39.87 -4.34
N PHE A 145 -36.48 -39.27 -4.14
CA PHE A 145 -36.31 -37.96 -3.51
C PHE A 145 -36.90 -36.82 -4.36
N HIS A 146 -37.03 -36.98 -5.67
CA HIS A 146 -37.72 -36.04 -6.56
C HIS A 146 -39.23 -35.85 -6.25
N ARG A 147 -39.83 -36.75 -5.49
CA ARG A 147 -41.27 -36.70 -5.11
C ARG A 147 -41.51 -36.01 -3.76
N LEU A 148 -40.45 -35.60 -3.08
CA LEU A 148 -40.59 -34.93 -1.78
C LEU A 148 -41.17 -33.53 -1.97
N PRO A 149 -42.24 -33.15 -1.21
CA PRO A 149 -42.82 -31.80 -1.29
C PRO A 149 -41.85 -30.70 -0.93
N SER A 150 -40.83 -31.03 -0.14
CA SER A 150 -39.78 -30.12 0.36
C SER A 150 -38.49 -30.16 -0.44
N GLN A 151 -38.55 -30.70 -1.67
CA GLN A 151 -37.34 -30.73 -2.52
C GLN A 151 -36.88 -29.31 -2.86
N PRO A 152 -35.64 -28.93 -2.50
CA PRO A 152 -35.07 -27.65 -2.89
C PRO A 152 -34.73 -27.62 -4.39
N PRO A 153 -34.53 -26.45 -4.97
CA PRO A 153 -33.90 -26.32 -6.29
C PRO A 153 -32.50 -26.93 -6.29
N LEU A 154 -32.32 -27.98 -7.12
CA LEU A 154 -31.08 -28.77 -7.17
C LEU A 154 -30.33 -28.60 -8.50
N LEU A 155 -29.00 -28.58 -8.40
CA LEU A 155 -28.07 -28.83 -9.48
C LEU A 155 -27.39 -30.19 -9.24
N LEU A 156 -27.61 -31.14 -10.14
CA LEU A 156 -27.08 -32.50 -10.08
C LEU A 156 -25.94 -32.66 -11.09
N THR A 157 -25.23 -33.80 -11.05
CA THR A 157 -24.07 -34.06 -11.95
C THR A 157 -24.39 -33.76 -13.40
N ASP A 158 -25.60 -34.16 -13.86
CA ASP A 158 -26.05 -33.98 -15.23
C ASP A 158 -26.18 -32.49 -15.63
N ASP A 159 -26.48 -31.60 -14.68
CA ASP A 159 -26.71 -30.18 -14.93
C ASP A 159 -25.36 -29.45 -15.20
N PHE A 160 -24.22 -30.07 -14.91
CA PHE A 160 -22.87 -29.54 -15.17
C PHE A 160 -22.25 -30.05 -16.49
N ALA A 161 -22.99 -30.84 -17.27
CA ALA A 161 -22.49 -31.39 -18.54
C ALA A 161 -22.31 -30.32 -19.64
N SER A 162 -23.06 -29.22 -19.58
CA SER A 162 -23.00 -28.09 -20.52
C SER A 162 -23.25 -26.79 -19.80
N THR A 163 -22.51 -25.77 -20.16
CA THR A 163 -22.63 -24.40 -19.63
C THR A 163 -23.99 -23.78 -19.92
N ASP A 164 -24.52 -23.99 -21.13
CA ASP A 164 -25.84 -23.48 -21.52
C ASP A 164 -26.98 -24.16 -20.74
N HIS A 165 -26.84 -25.46 -20.51
CA HIS A 165 -27.79 -26.19 -19.70
C HIS A 165 -27.77 -25.71 -18.23
N LEU A 166 -26.58 -25.57 -17.65
CA LEU A 166 -26.40 -25.03 -16.30
C LEU A 166 -27.01 -23.63 -16.19
N PHE A 167 -26.71 -22.72 -17.11
CA PHE A 167 -27.27 -21.39 -17.12
C PHE A 167 -28.80 -21.38 -17.19
N SER A 168 -29.36 -22.17 -18.11
CA SER A 168 -30.81 -22.31 -18.26
C SER A 168 -31.47 -22.84 -16.97
N LYS A 169 -30.85 -23.80 -16.31
CA LYS A 169 -31.33 -24.37 -15.04
C LYS A 169 -31.29 -23.32 -13.92
N ILE A 170 -30.21 -22.54 -13.80
CA ILE A 170 -30.11 -21.47 -12.83
C ILE A 170 -31.17 -20.38 -13.07
N LYS A 171 -31.38 -20.00 -14.33
CA LYS A 171 -32.39 -19.01 -14.72
C LYS A 171 -33.84 -19.46 -14.37
N GLN A 172 -34.13 -20.74 -14.49
CA GLN A 172 -35.44 -21.33 -14.17
C GLN A 172 -35.66 -21.56 -12.68
N THR A 173 -34.63 -21.38 -11.85
CA THR A 173 -34.75 -21.53 -10.39
C THR A 173 -35.80 -20.56 -9.83
N PRO A 174 -36.70 -21.04 -8.94
CA PRO A 174 -37.69 -20.18 -8.30
C PRO A 174 -37.08 -18.96 -7.65
N ILE A 175 -37.75 -17.82 -7.80
CA ILE A 175 -37.34 -16.54 -7.20
C ILE A 175 -37.85 -16.53 -5.74
N LEU A 176 -36.92 -16.26 -4.80
CA LEU A 176 -37.29 -16.11 -3.38
C LEU A 176 -37.70 -14.67 -3.05
N SER A 177 -37.03 -13.67 -3.58
CA SER A 177 -37.40 -12.27 -3.50
C SER A 177 -37.47 -11.70 -4.89
N GLN A 178 -38.62 -11.15 -5.26
CA GLN A 178 -38.85 -10.51 -6.55
C GLN A 178 -38.39 -9.07 -6.45
N GLY A 179 -37.46 -8.67 -7.30
CA GLY A 179 -37.02 -7.29 -7.48
C GLY A 179 -37.42 -6.73 -8.83
N THR A 180 -36.79 -5.61 -9.20
CA THR A 180 -36.92 -4.96 -10.51
C THR A 180 -35.60 -5.05 -11.29
N ASP A 181 -35.62 -4.69 -12.56
CA ASP A 181 -34.38 -4.56 -13.33
C ASP A 181 -33.55 -3.39 -12.77
N LEU A 182 -32.33 -3.68 -12.35
CA LEU A 182 -31.46 -2.70 -11.75
C LEU A 182 -30.95 -1.70 -12.80
N THR A 183 -31.14 -0.41 -12.53
CA THR A 183 -30.47 0.67 -13.27
C THR A 183 -28.96 0.56 -13.13
N GLU A 184 -28.20 1.21 -14.04
CA GLU A 184 -26.73 1.23 -13.94
C GLU A 184 -26.24 1.70 -12.56
N LYS A 185 -26.81 2.79 -12.05
CA LYS A 185 -26.47 3.33 -10.72
C LYS A 185 -26.80 2.37 -9.58
N GLN A 186 -27.90 1.64 -9.65
CA GLN A 186 -28.26 0.65 -8.64
C GLN A 186 -27.35 -0.58 -8.71
N TRP A 187 -26.97 -0.99 -9.91
CA TRP A 187 -26.01 -2.07 -10.12
C TRP A 187 -24.63 -1.72 -9.57
N GLU A 188 -24.09 -0.55 -9.91
CA GLU A 188 -22.84 -0.04 -9.34
C GLU A 188 -22.88 0.07 -7.83
N LEU A 189 -24.00 0.53 -7.27
CA LEU A 189 -24.21 0.62 -5.83
C LEU A 189 -24.25 -0.78 -5.18
N LEU A 190 -24.93 -1.73 -5.79
CA LEU A 190 -24.95 -3.12 -5.34
C LEU A 190 -23.53 -3.71 -5.33
N LEU A 191 -22.79 -3.54 -6.40
CA LEU A 191 -21.40 -3.96 -6.47
C LEU A 191 -20.55 -3.27 -5.37
N ALA A 192 -20.70 -1.96 -5.17
CA ALA A 192 -19.98 -1.21 -4.14
C ALA A 192 -20.33 -1.70 -2.72
N MET A 193 -21.55 -2.14 -2.46
CA MET A 193 -21.94 -2.71 -1.17
C MET A 193 -21.24 -4.05 -0.90
N PHE A 194 -21.15 -4.91 -1.88
CA PHE A 194 -20.45 -6.19 -1.73
C PHE A 194 -18.93 -6.03 -1.77
N SER A 195 -18.41 -5.08 -2.52
CA SER A 195 -16.98 -4.81 -2.62
C SER A 195 -16.38 -4.19 -1.37
N GLY A 196 -17.22 -3.55 -0.56
CA GLY A 196 -16.70 -2.90 0.60
C GLY A 196 -15.95 -1.59 0.30
N THR A 197 -16.12 -1.02 -0.90
CA THR A 197 -15.58 0.30 -1.20
C THR A 197 -16.05 1.30 -0.15
N PRO A 198 -15.17 2.10 0.47
CA PRO A 198 -15.61 3.09 1.45
C PRO A 198 -16.56 4.06 0.78
N VAL A 199 -17.85 3.87 1.03
CA VAL A 199 -18.80 4.96 0.80
C VAL A 199 -18.37 6.04 1.78
N TYR A 200 -17.85 7.14 1.29
CA TYR A 200 -17.52 8.28 2.14
C TYR A 200 -18.74 8.58 3.01
N GLN A 201 -18.52 8.64 4.33
CA GLN A 201 -19.61 8.97 5.24
C GLN A 201 -20.21 10.31 4.78
N LYS A 202 -21.49 10.30 4.45
CA LYS A 202 -22.21 11.53 4.11
C LYS A 202 -21.92 12.55 5.20
N PRO A 203 -21.45 13.75 4.86
CA PRO A 203 -21.15 14.75 5.87
C PRO A 203 -22.42 15.01 6.70
N LYS A 204 -22.32 14.81 8.01
CA LYS A 204 -23.43 14.96 8.96
C LYS A 204 -23.86 16.43 9.16
N TYR A 205 -23.37 17.35 8.32
CA TYR A 205 -23.62 18.78 8.43
C TYR A 205 -24.08 19.40 7.13
N ARG A 206 -24.91 20.42 7.26
CA ARG A 206 -25.39 21.23 6.13
C ARG A 206 -24.46 22.41 5.92
N VAL A 207 -23.88 22.56 4.73
CA VAL A 207 -23.09 23.74 4.38
C VAL A 207 -24.05 24.88 4.04
N LEU A 208 -23.95 25.99 4.79
CA LEU A 208 -24.67 27.23 4.55
C LEU A 208 -23.78 28.18 3.73
N ALA A 209 -23.55 27.84 2.48
CA ALA A 209 -22.75 28.65 1.56
C ALA A 209 -23.39 28.65 0.17
N SER A 210 -22.88 29.49 -0.74
CA SER A 210 -23.40 29.61 -2.10
C SER A 210 -23.31 28.29 -2.87
N PRO A 211 -24.14 28.01 -3.87
CA PRO A 211 -24.16 26.77 -4.62
C PRO A 211 -22.80 26.39 -5.24
N ASN A 212 -22.02 27.37 -5.66
CA ASN A 212 -20.72 27.18 -6.32
C ASN A 212 -19.54 27.29 -5.35
N SER A 213 -19.78 27.33 -4.03
CA SER A 213 -18.71 27.37 -3.04
C SER A 213 -18.01 26.02 -2.92
N ARG A 214 -16.75 26.03 -2.50
CA ARG A 214 -15.93 24.81 -2.26
C ARG A 214 -16.63 23.82 -1.33
N GLY A 215 -17.25 24.29 -0.26
CA GLY A 215 -17.97 23.43 0.67
C GLY A 215 -19.16 22.71 0.04
N LYS A 216 -19.90 23.36 -0.87
CA LYS A 216 -21.02 22.75 -1.61
C LYS A 216 -20.51 21.75 -2.66
N ILE A 217 -19.48 22.11 -3.39
CA ILE A 217 -18.83 21.20 -4.35
C ILE A 217 -18.32 19.95 -3.64
N LEU A 218 -17.66 20.08 -2.48
CA LEU A 218 -17.23 18.91 -1.70
C LEU A 218 -18.39 18.00 -1.29
N GLN A 219 -19.54 18.55 -0.94
CA GLN A 219 -20.72 17.73 -0.66
C GLN A 219 -21.14 16.90 -1.87
N GLN A 220 -21.07 17.46 -3.08
CA GLN A 220 -21.36 16.74 -4.33
C GLN A 220 -20.28 15.70 -4.63
N VAL A 221 -19.00 16.07 -4.47
CA VAL A 221 -17.86 15.15 -4.63
C VAL A 221 -18.03 13.93 -3.73
N TYR A 222 -18.30 14.12 -2.44
CA TYR A 222 -18.49 13.03 -1.48
C TYR A 222 -19.73 12.17 -1.75
N GLN A 223 -20.72 12.69 -2.47
CA GLN A 223 -21.87 11.89 -2.92
C GLN A 223 -21.56 11.03 -4.14
N GLN A 224 -20.58 11.43 -4.96
CA GLN A 224 -20.22 10.76 -6.21
C GLN A 224 -19.02 9.80 -6.07
N ILE A 225 -18.18 9.95 -5.02
CA ILE A 225 -17.04 9.05 -4.78
C ILE A 225 -17.55 7.74 -4.13
N SER A 226 -18.37 7.00 -4.82
CA SER A 226 -18.69 5.61 -4.52
C SER A 226 -18.36 4.77 -5.75
N GLN A 227 -17.09 4.78 -6.17
CA GLN A 227 -16.69 3.96 -7.29
C GLN A 227 -16.21 2.59 -6.80
N TRP A 228 -16.72 1.57 -7.45
CA TRP A 228 -16.29 0.20 -7.27
C TRP A 228 -14.96 -0.02 -7.99
N ASP A 229 -13.96 -0.56 -7.29
CA ASP A 229 -12.71 -1.04 -7.86
C ASP A 229 -12.57 -2.54 -7.61
N GLN A 230 -12.77 -3.29 -8.68
CA GLN A 230 -12.68 -4.74 -8.69
C GLN A 230 -11.32 -5.26 -8.23
N GLN A 231 -10.23 -4.54 -8.57
CA GLN A 231 -8.88 -4.93 -8.18
C GLN A 231 -8.69 -4.77 -6.66
N GLN A 232 -9.08 -3.62 -6.12
CA GLN A 232 -8.99 -3.38 -4.66
C GLN A 232 -9.81 -4.39 -3.88
N GLU A 233 -11.02 -4.69 -4.36
CA GLU A 233 -11.87 -5.67 -3.73
C GLU A 233 -11.22 -7.06 -3.70
N LYS A 234 -10.75 -7.53 -4.85
CA LYS A 234 -10.05 -8.80 -4.97
C LYS A 234 -8.90 -8.89 -3.97
N ILE A 235 -8.03 -7.88 -3.96
CA ILE A 235 -6.87 -7.83 -3.06
C ILE A 235 -7.31 -7.77 -1.59
N GLY A 236 -8.29 -6.94 -1.25
CA GLY A 236 -8.77 -6.75 0.12
C GLY A 236 -9.36 -8.02 0.74
N LYS A 237 -10.08 -8.82 -0.06
CA LYS A 237 -10.76 -10.04 0.40
C LYS A 237 -9.89 -11.29 0.34
N GLN A 238 -8.81 -11.29 -0.43
CA GLN A 238 -7.91 -12.44 -0.52
C GLN A 238 -7.00 -12.54 0.70
N ILE A 239 -6.91 -13.71 1.30
CA ILE A 239 -5.96 -14.05 2.35
C ILE A 239 -4.83 -14.88 1.74
N PRO A 240 -3.63 -14.32 1.56
CA PRO A 240 -2.54 -15.05 0.94
C PRO A 240 -2.01 -16.16 1.87
N PRO A 241 -1.56 -17.29 1.30
CA PRO A 241 -0.94 -18.37 2.09
C PRO A 241 0.53 -18.09 2.43
N GLY A 242 1.01 -16.85 2.28
CA GLY A 242 2.39 -16.47 2.55
C GLY A 242 2.61 -14.96 2.41
N CYS A 243 3.82 -14.55 2.02
CA CYS A 243 4.18 -13.15 1.85
C CYS A 243 3.40 -12.49 0.71
N GLN A 244 2.99 -11.22 0.93
CA GLN A 244 2.38 -10.42 -0.13
C GLN A 244 2.83 -8.95 -0.02
N ARG A 245 3.23 -8.37 -1.15
CA ARG A 245 3.56 -6.96 -1.29
C ARG A 245 2.48 -6.25 -2.11
N ILE A 246 1.93 -5.15 -1.57
CA ILE A 246 0.93 -4.32 -2.24
C ILE A 246 1.57 -2.97 -2.54
N ARG A 247 1.97 -2.77 -3.79
CA ARG A 247 2.55 -1.53 -4.30
C ARG A 247 1.42 -0.63 -4.78
N GLY A 248 1.58 0.68 -4.65
CA GLY A 248 0.59 1.59 -5.19
C GLY A 248 0.97 3.05 -5.04
N ILE A 249 0.35 3.88 -5.86
CA ILE A 249 0.56 5.33 -5.85
C ILE A 249 -0.16 6.01 -4.68
N ALA A 250 0.17 7.26 -4.44
CA ALA A 250 -0.57 8.12 -3.50
C ALA A 250 -2.08 8.14 -3.83
N GLY A 251 -2.92 7.99 -2.82
CA GLY A 251 -4.37 8.00 -3.01
C GLY A 251 -4.98 6.74 -3.63
N SER A 252 -4.22 5.66 -3.81
CA SER A 252 -4.74 4.37 -4.26
C SER A 252 -5.46 3.54 -3.19
N GLY A 253 -5.62 4.04 -1.96
CA GLY A 253 -6.38 3.39 -0.89
C GLY A 253 -5.64 2.29 -0.13
N LYS A 254 -4.31 2.22 -0.16
CA LYS A 254 -3.48 1.17 0.48
C LYS A 254 -3.81 0.92 1.95
N THR A 255 -3.87 1.97 2.77
CA THR A 255 -4.17 1.86 4.22
C THR A 255 -5.57 1.28 4.45
N ALA A 256 -6.59 1.76 3.72
CA ALA A 256 -7.95 1.25 3.83
C ALA A 256 -8.04 -0.23 3.43
N LEU A 257 -7.36 -0.61 2.35
CA LEU A 257 -7.25 -1.98 1.88
C LEU A 257 -6.57 -2.90 2.90
N LEU A 258 -5.49 -2.43 3.53
CA LEU A 258 -4.78 -3.19 4.55
C LEU A 258 -5.63 -3.39 5.80
N CYS A 259 -6.38 -2.35 6.23
CA CYS A 259 -7.33 -2.43 7.34
C CYS A 259 -8.49 -3.38 7.01
N GLN A 260 -9.02 -3.33 5.79
CA GLN A 260 -10.03 -4.26 5.30
C GLN A 260 -9.55 -5.71 5.38
N LYS A 261 -8.34 -5.97 4.87
CA LYS A 261 -7.71 -7.30 4.91
C LYS A 261 -7.49 -7.79 6.33
N ALA A 262 -7.00 -6.93 7.23
CA ALA A 262 -6.80 -7.27 8.64
C ALA A 262 -8.11 -7.58 9.37
N ALA A 263 -9.15 -6.77 9.15
CA ALA A 263 -10.49 -7.00 9.71
C ALA A 263 -11.09 -8.33 9.22
N GLN A 264 -10.97 -8.61 7.93
CA GLN A 264 -11.46 -9.86 7.36
C GLN A 264 -10.70 -11.08 7.90
N MET A 265 -9.37 -11.02 7.97
CA MET A 265 -8.56 -12.09 8.57
C MET A 265 -8.99 -12.37 10.00
N HIS A 266 -9.19 -11.31 10.81
CA HIS A 266 -9.60 -11.44 12.20
C HIS A 266 -10.99 -12.07 12.37
N LEU A 267 -11.96 -11.64 11.56
CA LEU A 267 -13.30 -12.18 11.60
C LEU A 267 -13.37 -13.62 11.06
N LYS A 268 -12.57 -13.93 10.05
CA LYS A 268 -12.51 -15.27 9.44
C LYS A 268 -11.74 -16.26 10.29
N HIS A 269 -10.69 -15.80 10.96
CA HIS A 269 -9.82 -16.60 11.83
C HIS A 269 -9.70 -15.95 13.23
N PRO A 270 -10.75 -16.04 14.08
CA PRO A 270 -10.76 -15.36 15.37
C PRO A 270 -9.67 -15.85 16.34
N ASP A 271 -9.08 -17.00 16.06
CA ASP A 271 -8.00 -17.58 16.87
C ASP A 271 -6.61 -17.06 16.46
N TRP A 272 -6.49 -16.41 15.32
CA TRP A 272 -5.20 -15.90 14.86
C TRP A 272 -4.76 -14.66 15.64
N GLU A 273 -3.48 -14.63 15.99
CA GLU A 273 -2.80 -13.43 16.50
C GLU A 273 -2.34 -12.61 15.29
N ILE A 274 -2.98 -11.46 15.08
CA ILE A 274 -2.74 -10.60 13.93
C ILE A 274 -2.17 -9.26 14.40
N ALA A 275 -1.08 -8.81 13.80
CA ALA A 275 -0.51 -7.48 14.03
C ALA A 275 -0.69 -6.59 12.78
N LEU A 276 -1.34 -5.45 12.94
CA LEU A 276 -1.30 -4.36 11.97
C LEU A 276 -0.33 -3.30 12.47
N VAL A 277 0.74 -3.08 11.71
CA VAL A 277 1.91 -2.32 12.12
C VAL A 277 2.01 -1.02 11.33
N PHE A 278 2.33 0.06 12.01
CA PHE A 278 2.57 1.39 11.45
C PHE A 278 3.82 2.04 12.06
N PHE A 279 4.43 2.98 11.36
CA PHE A 279 5.60 3.71 11.85
C PHE A 279 5.29 5.16 12.22
N SER A 280 4.54 5.88 11.40
CA SER A 280 4.13 7.26 11.68
C SER A 280 2.96 7.29 12.68
N ARG A 281 3.14 7.94 13.85
CA ARG A 281 2.13 7.99 14.90
C ARG A 281 0.81 8.63 14.49
N SER A 282 0.84 9.53 13.53
CA SER A 282 -0.36 10.17 12.98
C SER A 282 -1.31 9.20 12.28
N LEU A 283 -0.82 8.01 11.86
CA LEU A 283 -1.65 6.96 11.25
C LEU A 283 -2.53 6.22 12.26
N TYR A 284 -2.17 6.22 13.53
CA TYR A 284 -2.88 5.42 14.54
C TYR A 284 -4.40 5.69 14.59
N PRO A 285 -4.87 6.95 14.70
CA PRO A 285 -6.31 7.22 14.69
C PRO A 285 -6.99 6.79 13.38
N VAL A 286 -6.33 7.01 12.25
CA VAL A 286 -6.85 6.64 10.92
C VAL A 286 -7.04 5.13 10.82
N ILE A 287 -6.05 4.35 11.26
CA ILE A 287 -6.11 2.88 11.27
C ILE A 287 -7.23 2.39 12.19
N ILE A 288 -7.37 2.96 13.39
CA ILE A 288 -8.44 2.60 14.33
C ILE A 288 -9.82 2.88 13.75
N ASP A 289 -10.02 4.05 13.15
CA ASP A 289 -11.28 4.43 12.51
C ASP A 289 -11.60 3.49 11.34
N GLN A 290 -10.62 3.17 10.50
CA GLN A 290 -10.78 2.25 9.38
C GLN A 290 -11.08 0.81 9.85
N LEU A 291 -10.35 0.29 10.81
CA LEU A 291 -10.61 -1.05 11.36
C LEU A 291 -12.00 -1.12 11.99
N SER A 292 -12.39 -0.11 12.77
CA SER A 292 -13.73 -0.05 13.37
C SER A 292 -14.81 -0.01 12.29
N TYR A 293 -14.59 0.75 11.22
CA TYR A 293 -15.49 0.79 10.07
C TYR A 293 -15.63 -0.59 9.42
N TRP A 294 -14.53 -1.27 9.10
CA TRP A 294 -14.56 -2.55 8.42
C TRP A 294 -15.10 -3.68 9.30
N LEU A 295 -14.74 -3.71 10.58
CA LEU A 295 -15.29 -4.69 11.54
C LEU A 295 -16.81 -4.52 11.69
N ASN A 296 -17.29 -3.29 11.89
CA ASN A 296 -18.72 -3.01 11.96
C ASN A 296 -19.44 -3.42 10.68
N ARG A 297 -18.85 -3.09 9.54
CA ARG A 297 -19.44 -3.40 8.24
C ARG A 297 -19.54 -4.90 7.99
N PHE A 298 -18.47 -5.65 8.23
CA PHE A 298 -18.43 -7.09 8.01
C PHE A 298 -19.22 -7.89 9.07
N SER A 299 -19.38 -7.35 10.26
CA SER A 299 -20.11 -8.00 11.37
C SER A 299 -21.54 -7.48 11.58
N GLU A 300 -22.12 -6.76 10.61
CA GLU A 300 -23.46 -6.16 10.74
C GLU A 300 -23.61 -5.27 12.00
N ALA A 301 -22.62 -4.40 12.23
CA ALA A 301 -22.51 -3.49 13.37
C ALA A 301 -22.41 -4.18 14.76
N LYS A 302 -22.02 -5.44 14.82
CA LYS A 302 -21.95 -6.21 16.07
C LYS A 302 -20.54 -6.26 16.68
N GLN A 303 -19.49 -5.93 15.92
CA GLN A 303 -18.10 -5.87 16.42
C GLN A 303 -17.47 -4.53 16.09
N THR A 304 -16.88 -3.92 17.11
CA THR A 304 -16.02 -2.73 16.99
C THR A 304 -14.62 -3.10 17.41
N PHE A 305 -13.63 -2.34 16.93
CA PHE A 305 -12.26 -2.58 17.34
C PHE A 305 -12.04 -2.20 18.82
N HIS A 306 -11.56 -3.16 19.60
CA HIS A 306 -11.22 -2.96 21.01
C HIS A 306 -9.71 -3.19 21.24
N PRO A 307 -8.90 -2.14 21.40
CA PRO A 307 -7.45 -2.25 21.48
C PRO A 307 -6.89 -3.17 22.56
N LYS A 308 -7.65 -3.37 23.67
CA LYS A 308 -7.16 -4.09 24.85
C LYS A 308 -7.45 -5.60 24.85
N ASN A 309 -8.48 -6.05 24.14
CA ASN A 309 -9.00 -7.43 24.24
C ASN A 309 -9.13 -8.12 22.88
N SER A 310 -8.37 -7.69 21.88
CA SER A 310 -8.44 -8.25 20.53
C SER A 310 -7.16 -9.00 20.18
N LYS A 311 -7.29 -10.14 19.55
CA LYS A 311 -6.19 -10.83 18.88
C LYS A 311 -5.71 -10.08 17.61
N LEU A 312 -6.50 -9.14 17.12
CA LEU A 312 -6.07 -8.14 16.16
C LEU A 312 -5.48 -6.94 16.92
N ARG A 313 -4.16 -6.75 16.81
CA ARG A 313 -3.41 -5.71 17.50
C ARG A 313 -2.94 -4.63 16.53
N VAL A 314 -3.13 -3.36 16.88
CA VAL A 314 -2.58 -2.21 16.15
C VAL A 314 -1.33 -1.73 16.88
N LEU A 315 -0.17 -1.91 16.25
CA LEU A 315 1.13 -1.77 16.89
C LEU A 315 1.99 -0.72 16.16
N HIS A 316 2.63 0.16 16.93
CA HIS A 316 3.72 0.96 16.39
C HIS A 316 4.92 0.05 16.06
N ALA A 317 5.69 0.32 15.03
CA ALA A 317 6.83 -0.54 14.68
C ALA A 317 7.81 -0.70 15.86
N TRP A 318 8.17 0.38 16.55
CA TRP A 318 9.04 0.33 17.73
C TRP A 318 8.28 0.10 19.04
N GLY A 319 7.33 0.99 19.31
CA GLY A 319 6.66 1.13 20.61
C GLY A 319 7.15 2.33 21.42
N ALA A 320 6.40 2.64 22.47
CA ALA A 320 6.72 3.69 23.44
C ALA A 320 6.09 3.37 24.79
N LYS A 321 6.38 4.14 25.84
CA LYS A 321 5.88 3.91 27.21
C LYS A 321 4.35 3.72 27.30
N LYS A 322 3.59 4.42 26.43
CA LYS A 322 2.11 4.37 26.40
C LYS A 322 1.55 3.81 25.09
N GLN A 323 2.40 3.33 24.17
CA GLN A 323 2.03 2.81 22.87
C GLN A 323 2.65 1.44 22.68
N ALA A 324 1.83 0.40 22.51
CA ALA A 324 2.30 -0.93 22.19
C ALA A 324 3.08 -0.93 20.85
N GLY A 325 4.15 -1.69 20.77
CA GLY A 325 5.01 -1.77 19.60
C GLY A 325 5.44 -3.18 19.27
N LEU A 326 5.62 -3.47 17.97
CA LEU A 326 6.01 -4.79 17.50
C LEU A 326 7.38 -5.19 18.03
N TYR A 327 8.41 -4.35 17.80
CA TYR A 327 9.77 -4.62 18.30
C TYR A 327 9.77 -4.89 19.80
N ARG A 328 9.10 -4.01 20.56
CA ARG A 328 9.05 -4.13 22.02
C ARG A 328 8.41 -5.44 22.49
N LEU A 329 7.26 -5.83 21.91
CA LEU A 329 6.57 -7.08 22.24
C LEU A 329 7.43 -8.31 21.93
N ILE A 330 8.15 -8.29 20.80
CA ILE A 330 9.03 -9.39 20.43
C ILE A 330 10.23 -9.49 21.38
N ALA A 331 10.85 -8.35 21.73
CA ALA A 331 11.98 -8.33 22.67
C ALA A 331 11.55 -8.83 24.06
N GLU A 332 10.42 -8.33 24.58
CA GLU A 332 9.86 -8.79 25.87
C GLU A 332 9.52 -10.29 25.86
N ALA A 333 8.97 -10.81 24.76
CA ALA A 333 8.66 -12.24 24.61
C ALA A 333 9.92 -13.12 24.44
N ALA A 334 11.04 -12.52 24.07
CA ALA A 334 12.36 -13.17 24.00
C ALA A 334 13.20 -13.00 25.27
N ASP A 335 12.60 -12.49 26.35
CA ASP A 335 13.26 -12.16 27.62
C ASP A 335 14.45 -11.18 27.48
N ILE A 336 14.39 -10.31 26.48
CA ILE A 336 15.37 -9.24 26.25
C ILE A 336 14.76 -7.89 26.58
N SER A 337 15.47 -7.07 27.36
CA SER A 337 15.06 -5.69 27.62
C SER A 337 15.03 -4.88 26.32
N PRO A 338 13.86 -4.31 25.93
CA PRO A 338 13.74 -3.58 24.68
C PRO A 338 14.52 -2.26 24.73
N LEU A 339 15.32 -2.01 23.69
CA LEU A 339 16.01 -0.74 23.54
C LEU A 339 15.04 0.41 23.31
N THR A 340 15.34 1.55 23.89
CA THR A 340 14.67 2.82 23.64
C THR A 340 15.52 3.71 22.72
N VAL A 341 14.94 4.81 22.20
CA VAL A 341 15.67 5.78 21.39
C VAL A 341 16.91 6.33 22.12
N SER A 342 16.86 6.42 23.47
CA SER A 342 17.98 6.90 24.29
C SER A 342 19.17 5.96 24.32
N ASP A 343 18.95 4.69 24.07
CA ASP A 343 19.98 3.65 24.11
C ASP A 343 20.76 3.56 22.79
N ILE A 344 20.26 4.21 21.72
CA ILE A 344 20.92 4.27 20.40
C ILE A 344 21.95 5.39 20.39
N PRO A 345 23.17 5.16 19.87
CA PRO A 345 24.20 6.17 19.71
C PRO A 345 23.77 7.37 18.85
N LYS A 346 24.48 8.49 18.93
CA LYS A 346 24.40 9.60 17.98
C LYS A 346 25.43 9.35 16.84
N PRO A 347 25.14 9.74 15.60
CA PRO A 347 23.98 10.52 15.12
C PRO A 347 22.71 9.69 14.80
N GLU A 348 22.76 8.37 14.79
CA GLU A 348 21.71 7.43 14.32
C GLU A 348 20.38 7.62 15.09
N ARG A 349 20.48 8.03 16.36
CA ARG A 349 19.33 8.38 17.22
C ARG A 349 18.38 9.41 16.58
N TYR A 350 18.89 10.30 15.76
CA TYR A 350 18.09 11.37 15.12
C TYR A 350 17.36 10.92 13.85
N GLN A 351 17.63 9.72 13.41
CA GLN A 351 16.95 9.05 12.27
C GLN A 351 16.12 7.87 12.81
N PRO A 352 14.81 8.04 13.06
CA PRO A 352 14.02 7.03 13.78
C PRO A 352 14.01 5.65 13.11
N GLN A 353 14.01 5.59 11.77
CA GLN A 353 14.05 4.34 11.01
C GLN A 353 15.39 3.62 11.19
N VAL A 354 16.50 4.36 11.17
CA VAL A 354 17.84 3.83 11.39
C VAL A 354 17.98 3.31 12.82
N ALA A 355 17.56 4.11 13.78
CA ALA A 355 17.59 3.73 15.19
C ALA A 355 16.78 2.44 15.47
N LEU A 356 15.60 2.29 14.84
CA LEU A 356 14.81 1.06 14.95
C LEU A 356 15.51 -0.12 14.27
N ALA A 357 16.12 0.07 13.11
CA ALA A 357 16.85 -0.98 12.42
C ALA A 357 18.02 -1.52 13.26
N LEU A 358 18.79 -0.64 13.90
CA LEU A 358 19.88 -1.03 14.81
C LEU A 358 19.36 -1.81 16.03
N ALA A 359 18.21 -1.40 16.58
CA ALA A 359 17.57 -2.12 17.67
C ALA A 359 17.11 -3.53 17.23
N CYS A 360 16.55 -3.66 16.04
CA CYS A 360 16.14 -4.94 15.46
C CYS A 360 17.36 -5.84 15.18
N ASP A 361 18.42 -5.29 14.60
CA ASP A 361 19.66 -6.01 14.31
C ASP A 361 20.27 -6.58 15.59
N GLN A 362 20.36 -5.79 16.64
CA GLN A 362 20.88 -6.23 17.93
C GLN A 362 20.02 -7.34 18.55
N LEU A 363 18.70 -7.30 18.39
CA LEU A 363 17.81 -8.36 18.88
C LEU A 363 17.99 -9.65 18.09
N LEU A 364 18.04 -9.56 16.76
CA LEU A 364 18.23 -10.69 15.84
C LEU A 364 19.56 -11.42 16.05
N THR A 365 20.60 -10.69 16.47
CA THR A 365 21.92 -11.27 16.74
C THR A 365 22.04 -11.90 18.13
N LYS A 366 21.23 -11.43 19.11
CA LYS A 366 21.31 -11.88 20.51
C LYS A 366 20.53 -13.15 20.81
N THR A 367 19.42 -13.38 20.11
CA THR A 367 18.49 -14.47 20.47
C THR A 367 17.69 -14.97 19.28
N SER A 368 17.12 -16.16 19.44
CA SER A 368 16.13 -16.67 18.48
C SER A 368 14.79 -15.97 18.70
N ILE A 369 14.15 -15.56 17.62
CA ILE A 369 12.91 -14.78 17.69
C ILE A 369 11.70 -15.70 17.92
N PRO A 370 10.90 -15.47 18.97
CA PRO A 370 9.70 -16.26 19.24
C PRO A 370 8.61 -16.02 18.17
N GLN A 371 7.93 -17.08 17.78
CA GLN A 371 6.85 -17.04 16.78
C GLN A 371 5.52 -16.64 17.46
N LEU A 372 5.16 -15.37 17.43
CA LEU A 372 4.05 -14.81 18.16
C LEU A 372 2.78 -14.62 17.34
N PHE A 373 2.92 -14.41 16.01
CA PHE A 373 1.82 -13.97 15.16
C PHE A 373 1.54 -14.97 14.03
N ASP A 374 0.28 -15.04 13.61
CA ASP A 374 -0.18 -15.79 12.43
C ASP A 374 -0.15 -14.94 11.16
N ALA A 375 -0.29 -13.61 11.33
CA ALA A 375 -0.14 -12.62 10.26
C ALA A 375 0.41 -11.30 10.81
N ILE A 376 1.32 -10.68 10.07
CA ILE A 376 1.79 -9.31 10.30
C ILE A 376 1.53 -8.51 9.03
N LEU A 377 0.78 -7.40 9.18
CA LEU A 377 0.47 -6.46 8.11
C LEU A 377 1.17 -5.14 8.41
N ILE A 378 1.94 -4.59 7.48
CA ILE A 378 2.73 -3.36 7.66
C ILE A 378 2.21 -2.28 6.72
N ASP A 379 1.77 -1.16 7.27
CA ASP A 379 1.38 0.01 6.47
C ASP A 379 2.57 0.97 6.27
N GLU A 380 2.64 1.59 5.08
CA GLU A 380 3.73 2.50 4.69
C GLU A 380 5.12 1.88 4.88
N GLY A 381 5.31 0.66 4.37
CA GLY A 381 6.52 -0.14 4.59
C GLY A 381 7.83 0.52 4.13
N GLN A 382 7.79 1.49 3.21
CA GLN A 382 8.95 2.27 2.80
C GLN A 382 9.58 3.08 3.95
N ASP A 383 8.80 3.40 4.98
CA ASP A 383 9.29 4.15 6.15
C ASP A 383 10.20 3.33 7.08
N LEU A 384 10.27 2.05 6.84
CA LEU A 384 11.04 1.07 7.65
C LEU A 384 12.28 0.55 6.93
N LEU A 385 12.57 1.11 5.75
CA LEU A 385 13.76 0.78 4.99
C LEU A 385 14.97 1.59 5.47
N VAL A 386 16.14 0.97 5.41
CA VAL A 386 17.42 1.61 5.73
C VAL A 386 18.45 1.31 4.66
N ASP A 387 19.48 2.15 4.61
CA ASP A 387 20.58 2.04 3.65
C ASP A 387 21.41 0.77 3.83
N GLU A 388 22.16 0.39 2.80
CA GLU A 388 22.97 -0.83 2.78
C GLU A 388 23.95 -0.96 3.94
N LYS A 389 24.50 0.16 4.42
CA LYS A 389 25.44 0.19 5.55
C LYS A 389 24.83 -0.30 6.87
N ILE A 390 23.50 -0.33 6.98
CA ILE A 390 22.76 -0.66 8.19
C ILE A 390 21.99 -1.99 8.01
N LYS A 391 22.02 -2.58 6.81
CA LYS A 391 21.39 -3.87 6.53
C LYS A 391 22.11 -5.01 7.24
N LEU A 392 21.36 -5.93 7.83
CA LEU A 392 21.87 -7.16 8.37
C LEU A 392 22.14 -8.14 7.22
N GLN A 393 23.39 -8.47 6.90
CA GLN A 393 23.72 -9.40 5.83
C GLN A 393 22.93 -9.15 4.53
N THR A 394 22.86 -7.89 4.08
CA THR A 394 22.08 -7.43 2.92
C THR A 394 20.55 -7.38 3.10
N GLN A 395 20.02 -7.68 4.30
CA GLN A 395 18.57 -7.72 4.55
C GLN A 395 18.10 -6.55 5.41
N GLN A 396 16.84 -6.17 5.26
CA GLN A 396 16.22 -5.12 6.07
C GLN A 396 15.89 -5.63 7.49
N PRO A 397 16.52 -5.12 8.56
CA PRO A 397 16.44 -5.70 9.90
C PRO A 397 15.02 -5.79 10.46
N PHE A 398 14.20 -4.77 10.25
CA PHE A 398 12.82 -4.77 10.73
C PHE A 398 11.97 -5.84 10.04
N TYR A 399 12.11 -6.00 8.74
CA TYR A 399 11.38 -7.02 7.98
C TYR A 399 11.81 -8.43 8.37
N GLN A 400 13.11 -8.62 8.66
CA GLN A 400 13.61 -9.91 9.15
C GLN A 400 13.04 -10.23 10.53
N LEU A 401 13.00 -9.26 11.44
CA LEU A 401 12.39 -9.42 12.75
C LEU A 401 10.90 -9.79 12.64
N ALA A 402 10.15 -9.04 11.84
CA ALA A 402 8.72 -9.30 11.60
C ALA A 402 8.50 -10.69 10.99
N TYR A 403 9.31 -11.08 9.99
CA TYR A 403 9.21 -12.38 9.35
C TYR A 403 9.51 -13.53 10.31
N GLN A 404 10.53 -13.40 11.16
CA GLN A 404 10.88 -14.44 12.12
C GLN A 404 9.84 -14.59 13.23
N ALA A 405 9.15 -13.51 13.61
CA ALA A 405 8.09 -13.51 14.61
C ALA A 405 6.77 -14.15 14.13
N LEU A 406 6.68 -14.53 12.86
CA LEU A 406 5.52 -15.19 12.28
C LEU A 406 5.59 -16.71 12.42
N ARG A 407 4.45 -17.33 12.70
CA ARG A 407 4.24 -18.78 12.58
C ARG A 407 4.19 -19.19 11.12
N PRO A 408 4.72 -20.37 10.75
CA PRO A 408 4.54 -20.91 9.41
C PRO A 408 3.05 -21.20 9.16
N VAL A 409 2.62 -20.99 7.93
CA VAL A 409 1.23 -21.28 7.50
C VAL A 409 0.92 -22.78 7.56
N HIS A 410 1.91 -23.58 7.22
CA HIS A 410 1.85 -25.02 7.32
C HIS A 410 3.17 -25.60 7.84
N PRO A 411 3.14 -26.62 8.74
CA PRO A 411 4.36 -27.21 9.32
C PRO A 411 5.34 -27.73 8.27
N THR A 412 4.86 -28.24 7.14
CA THR A 412 5.70 -28.77 6.04
C THR A 412 6.34 -27.68 5.19
N GLN A 413 5.92 -26.44 5.34
CA GLN A 413 6.42 -25.29 4.57
C GLN A 413 6.85 -24.14 5.51
N PRO A 414 7.93 -24.32 6.27
CA PRO A 414 8.34 -23.39 7.34
C PRO A 414 8.69 -21.99 6.82
N GLN A 415 8.96 -21.85 5.52
CA GLN A 415 9.23 -20.56 4.89
C GLN A 415 7.96 -19.81 4.45
N GLN A 416 6.81 -20.46 4.39
CA GLN A 416 5.56 -19.76 4.09
C GLN A 416 4.99 -19.11 5.36
N ARG A 417 5.10 -17.78 5.43
CA ARG A 417 4.65 -16.95 6.57
C ARG A 417 3.90 -15.75 6.04
N ARG A 418 2.84 -15.32 6.71
CA ARG A 418 1.96 -14.22 6.25
C ARG A 418 2.51 -12.85 6.65
N LEU A 419 3.56 -12.42 5.96
CA LEU A 419 4.04 -11.04 6.02
C LEU A 419 3.47 -10.26 4.84
N ILE A 420 2.60 -9.29 5.14
CA ILE A 420 1.92 -8.48 4.13
C ILE A 420 2.29 -7.02 4.36
N TRP A 421 2.63 -6.28 3.31
CA TRP A 421 2.92 -4.87 3.49
C TRP A 421 2.49 -4.02 2.31
N THR A 422 2.14 -2.78 2.60
CA THR A 422 1.90 -1.76 1.59
C THR A 422 3.18 -0.96 1.34
N TYR A 423 3.33 -0.49 0.11
CA TYR A 423 4.48 0.28 -0.32
C TYR A 423 4.06 1.38 -1.29
N ASP A 424 4.47 2.62 -1.04
CA ASP A 424 4.28 3.74 -1.97
C ASP A 424 5.60 4.03 -2.70
N GLU A 425 5.58 3.90 -4.02
CA GLU A 425 6.79 4.01 -4.85
C GLU A 425 7.32 5.43 -4.93
N ALA A 426 6.44 6.42 -4.77
CA ALA A 426 6.75 7.82 -4.93
C ALA A 426 6.87 8.60 -3.60
N GLN A 427 6.55 8.00 -2.45
CA GLN A 427 6.58 8.65 -1.14
C GLN A 427 7.73 8.23 -0.23
N SER A 428 8.72 7.52 -0.73
CA SER A 428 9.94 7.32 0.04
C SER A 428 10.67 8.66 0.14
N LEU A 429 10.82 9.20 1.34
CA LEU A 429 11.48 10.50 1.55
C LEU A 429 12.99 10.40 1.35
N ASP A 430 13.57 9.21 1.48
CA ASP A 430 15.02 9.02 1.48
C ASP A 430 15.51 8.22 0.25
N HIS A 431 14.65 7.39 -0.38
CA HIS A 431 15.05 6.51 -1.47
C HIS A 431 13.99 6.44 -2.56
N LEU A 432 14.38 6.67 -3.81
CA LEU A 432 13.52 6.52 -4.99
C LEU A 432 13.63 5.13 -5.64
N THR A 433 14.30 4.19 -4.98
CA THR A 433 14.46 2.82 -5.48
C THR A 433 13.49 1.89 -4.77
N ILE A 434 12.75 1.09 -5.56
CA ILE A 434 11.91 0.02 -5.04
C ILE A 434 12.84 -1.11 -4.63
N PRO A 435 12.92 -1.48 -3.33
CA PRO A 435 13.78 -2.56 -2.93
C PRO A 435 13.37 -3.87 -3.59
N THR A 436 14.33 -4.60 -4.07
CA THR A 436 14.12 -5.94 -4.65
C THR A 436 13.61 -6.91 -3.57
N PRO A 437 12.94 -8.00 -3.96
CA PRO A 437 12.57 -9.06 -3.02
C PRO A 437 13.75 -9.60 -2.19
N GLY A 438 14.93 -9.69 -2.81
CA GLY A 438 16.16 -10.11 -2.17
C GLY A 438 16.64 -9.15 -1.09
N GLU A 439 16.56 -7.85 -1.33
CA GLU A 439 16.93 -6.82 -0.35
C GLU A 439 16.01 -6.79 0.88
N ILE A 440 14.74 -7.17 0.74
CA ILE A 440 13.80 -7.20 1.88
C ILE A 440 13.93 -8.50 2.67
N LEU A 441 13.82 -9.66 2.00
CA LEU A 441 13.73 -10.97 2.64
C LEU A 441 15.03 -11.79 2.56
N GLY A 442 16.04 -11.30 1.85
CA GLY A 442 17.26 -12.03 1.51
C GLY A 442 17.11 -12.81 0.20
N GLU A 443 18.20 -12.99 -0.54
CA GLU A 443 18.22 -13.62 -1.86
C GLU A 443 17.60 -15.04 -1.86
N LYS A 444 17.87 -15.83 -0.83
CA LYS A 444 17.29 -17.19 -0.68
C LYS A 444 15.76 -17.21 -0.61
N ARG A 445 15.13 -16.09 -0.22
CA ARG A 445 13.67 -15.95 -0.05
C ARG A 445 13.04 -15.01 -1.07
N ALA A 446 13.78 -14.48 -2.04
CA ALA A 446 13.27 -13.57 -3.07
C ALA A 446 12.09 -14.18 -3.84
N HIS A 447 12.09 -15.50 -4.07
CA HIS A 447 11.00 -16.23 -4.71
C HIS A 447 9.66 -16.16 -3.96
N LEU A 448 9.65 -15.83 -2.67
CA LEU A 448 8.42 -15.67 -1.89
C LEU A 448 7.59 -14.46 -2.31
N LEU A 449 8.16 -13.52 -3.07
CA LEU A 449 7.50 -12.32 -3.57
C LEU A 449 7.31 -12.29 -5.10
N SER A 450 7.77 -13.32 -5.80
CA SER A 450 7.69 -13.41 -7.26
C SER A 450 6.61 -14.40 -7.69
N GLY A 451 5.82 -14.03 -8.70
CA GLY A 451 4.76 -14.85 -9.27
C GLY A 451 3.46 -14.86 -8.44
N GLU A 452 2.74 -15.94 -8.53
CA GLU A 452 1.42 -16.14 -7.93
C GLU A 452 1.40 -17.40 -7.05
N TYR A 453 0.49 -17.45 -6.10
CA TYR A 453 0.11 -18.67 -5.40
C TYR A 453 -0.82 -19.52 -6.26
N GLN A 454 -1.06 -20.80 -5.87
CA GLN A 454 -1.80 -21.78 -6.69
C GLN A 454 -3.20 -21.29 -7.12
N ASP A 455 -3.84 -20.44 -6.34
CA ASP A 455 -5.20 -19.95 -6.63
C ASP A 455 -5.21 -18.55 -7.28
N GLY A 456 -4.14 -18.16 -7.96
CA GLY A 456 -4.04 -16.90 -8.68
C GLY A 456 -3.94 -15.66 -7.77
N ILE A 457 -3.61 -15.86 -6.48
CA ILE A 457 -3.31 -14.76 -5.57
C ILE A 457 -1.89 -14.29 -5.86
N LYS A 458 -1.77 -13.06 -6.33
CA LYS A 458 -0.46 -12.47 -6.64
C LYS A 458 0.34 -12.20 -5.37
N LYS A 459 1.62 -12.55 -5.41
CA LYS A 459 2.58 -12.23 -4.35
C LYS A 459 2.97 -10.75 -4.34
N THR A 460 2.85 -10.08 -5.49
CA THR A 460 3.01 -8.62 -5.62
C THR A 460 1.83 -8.06 -6.41
N GLU A 461 1.08 -7.16 -5.80
CA GLU A 461 -0.03 -6.43 -6.41
C GLU A 461 0.37 -4.99 -6.66
N ILE A 462 -0.15 -4.39 -7.75
CA ILE A 462 0.13 -3.00 -8.14
C ILE A 462 -1.19 -2.25 -8.29
N LEU A 463 -1.36 -1.18 -7.52
CA LEU A 463 -2.52 -0.29 -7.54
C LEU A 463 -2.17 0.98 -8.31
N SER A 464 -2.46 1.02 -9.59
CA SER A 464 -2.15 2.15 -10.47
C SER A 464 -3.20 3.27 -10.47
N ARG A 465 -4.40 3.01 -9.93
CA ARG A 465 -5.50 3.98 -9.87
C ARG A 465 -5.44 4.85 -8.62
N CYS A 466 -5.70 6.15 -8.81
CA CYS A 466 -5.79 7.13 -7.73
C CYS A 466 -7.24 7.59 -7.56
N TYR A 467 -7.87 7.25 -6.46
CA TYR A 467 -9.26 7.61 -6.16
C TYR A 467 -9.39 8.88 -5.34
N ARG A 468 -8.35 9.25 -4.62
CA ARG A 468 -8.36 10.34 -3.65
C ARG A 468 -8.03 11.69 -4.25
N LEU A 469 -7.02 11.75 -5.12
CA LEU A 469 -6.58 13.01 -5.69
C LEU A 469 -7.24 13.26 -7.04
N PRO A 470 -7.65 14.52 -7.31
CA PRO A 470 -8.05 14.93 -8.65
C PRO A 470 -6.94 14.66 -9.66
N HIS A 471 -7.33 14.29 -10.88
CA HIS A 471 -6.40 13.96 -11.95
C HIS A 471 -5.30 15.02 -12.17
N PRO A 472 -5.60 16.35 -12.25
CA PRO A 472 -4.54 17.34 -12.41
C PRO A 472 -3.58 17.42 -11.23
N VAL A 473 -4.05 17.14 -10.00
CA VAL A 473 -3.21 17.22 -8.80
C VAL A 473 -2.18 16.09 -8.75
N ILE A 474 -2.57 14.85 -9.06
CA ILE A 474 -1.63 13.74 -9.06
C ILE A 474 -0.62 13.84 -10.21
N THR A 475 -1.03 14.31 -11.39
CA THR A 475 -0.12 14.54 -12.51
C THR A 475 0.89 15.65 -12.19
N PHE A 476 0.43 16.75 -11.64
CA PHE A 476 1.31 17.83 -11.17
C PHE A 476 2.31 17.34 -10.11
N ALA A 477 1.83 16.58 -9.12
CA ALA A 477 2.69 16.03 -8.07
C ALA A 477 3.81 15.15 -8.66
N HIS A 478 3.50 14.27 -9.61
CA HIS A 478 4.50 13.46 -10.30
C HIS A 478 5.47 14.32 -11.12
N GLY A 479 4.95 15.29 -11.89
CA GLY A 479 5.75 16.18 -12.72
C GLY A 479 6.81 16.91 -11.91
N ILE A 480 6.40 17.53 -10.81
CA ILE A 480 7.30 18.35 -9.99
C ILE A 480 8.18 17.50 -9.05
N GLY A 481 7.64 16.43 -8.47
CA GLY A 481 8.37 15.57 -7.56
C GLY A 481 9.51 14.81 -8.26
N MET A 482 9.27 14.34 -9.47
CA MET A 482 10.24 13.58 -10.26
C MET A 482 11.10 14.48 -11.16
N GLY A 483 10.82 15.78 -11.24
CA GLY A 483 11.57 16.72 -12.06
C GLY A 483 11.43 16.46 -13.56
N LEU A 484 10.21 16.11 -14.05
CA LEU A 484 10.00 15.71 -15.45
C LEU A 484 10.40 16.80 -16.47
N LEU A 485 10.15 18.07 -16.14
CA LEU A 485 10.46 19.21 -17.00
C LEU A 485 11.69 20.00 -16.55
N ARG A 486 12.44 19.44 -15.63
CA ARG A 486 13.66 20.06 -15.12
C ARG A 486 14.71 20.21 -16.22
N ARG A 487 15.30 21.41 -16.36
CA ARG A 487 16.33 21.71 -17.39
C ARG A 487 17.53 20.77 -17.34
N LYS A 488 17.91 20.28 -16.15
CA LYS A 488 19.05 19.39 -15.94
C LYS A 488 18.72 17.90 -16.07
N GLY A 489 17.46 17.54 -16.33
CA GLY A 489 16.97 16.16 -16.49
C GLY A 489 16.26 15.63 -15.25
N LEU A 490 15.76 14.40 -15.36
CA LEU A 490 15.01 13.71 -14.33
C LEU A 490 15.79 13.56 -13.03
N LEU A 491 15.09 13.64 -11.91
CA LEU A 491 15.67 13.39 -10.58
C LEU A 491 15.55 11.92 -10.15
N THR A 492 14.67 11.15 -10.77
CA THR A 492 14.34 9.79 -10.32
C THR A 492 15.02 8.71 -11.14
N GLY A 493 15.13 7.52 -10.55
CA GLY A 493 15.59 6.32 -11.24
C GLY A 493 14.50 5.59 -12.07
N VAL A 494 13.29 6.15 -12.22
CA VAL A 494 12.22 5.57 -13.03
C VAL A 494 12.55 5.69 -14.51
N ARG A 495 13.20 4.67 -15.06
CA ARG A 495 13.75 4.66 -16.42
C ARG A 495 13.12 3.63 -17.34
N HIS A 496 12.25 2.78 -16.80
CA HIS A 496 11.61 1.73 -17.56
C HIS A 496 10.14 2.08 -17.83
N PRO A 497 9.66 1.89 -19.06
CA PRO A 497 8.25 2.11 -19.39
C PRO A 497 7.28 1.37 -18.47
N GLU A 498 7.67 0.17 -18.00
CA GLU A 498 6.84 -0.65 -17.13
C GLU A 498 6.64 -0.02 -15.74
N ASP A 499 7.63 0.71 -15.21
CA ASP A 499 7.49 1.42 -13.95
C ASP A 499 6.50 2.59 -14.10
N TRP A 500 6.53 3.31 -15.23
CA TRP A 500 5.56 4.36 -15.52
C TRP A 500 4.14 3.82 -15.72
N LYS A 501 4.01 2.64 -16.36
CA LYS A 501 2.72 1.94 -16.46
C LYS A 501 2.20 1.53 -15.08
N ALA A 502 3.09 1.08 -14.19
CA ALA A 502 2.73 0.79 -12.79
C ALA A 502 2.25 2.03 -12.04
N LEU A 503 2.80 3.21 -12.35
CA LEU A 503 2.31 4.51 -11.87
C LEU A 503 1.01 4.97 -12.56
N GLY A 504 0.51 4.24 -13.54
CA GLY A 504 -0.73 4.52 -14.28
C GLY A 504 -0.58 5.45 -15.47
N TYR A 505 0.61 5.57 -16.05
CA TYR A 505 0.88 6.36 -17.25
C TYR A 505 0.97 5.50 -18.50
N GLU A 506 0.52 6.06 -19.62
CA GLU A 506 0.88 5.62 -20.97
C GLU A 506 2.20 6.26 -21.35
N VAL A 507 3.07 5.48 -21.97
CA VAL A 507 4.44 5.90 -22.34
C VAL A 507 4.60 5.78 -23.83
N THR A 508 5.02 6.87 -24.48
CA THR A 508 5.48 6.89 -25.87
C THR A 508 6.94 7.33 -25.90
N GLY A 509 7.77 6.60 -26.61
CA GLY A 509 9.23 6.80 -26.67
C GLY A 509 9.99 5.79 -25.81
N HIS A 510 11.32 5.87 -25.88
CA HIS A 510 12.26 5.02 -25.13
C HIS A 510 13.13 5.87 -24.24
N PHE A 511 13.43 5.40 -23.01
CA PHE A 511 14.28 6.14 -22.05
C PHE A 511 15.77 6.03 -22.45
N GLU A 512 16.08 6.51 -23.64
CA GLU A 512 17.44 6.64 -24.18
C GLU A 512 17.85 8.12 -24.26
N PRO A 513 19.12 8.47 -24.00
CA PRO A 513 19.57 9.86 -24.08
C PRO A 513 19.20 10.54 -25.39
N GLN A 514 18.70 11.77 -25.32
CA GLN A 514 18.28 12.62 -26.44
C GLN A 514 17.01 12.17 -27.17
N THR A 515 16.27 11.19 -26.66
CA THR A 515 14.96 10.81 -27.21
C THR A 515 13.82 11.59 -26.55
N GLU A 516 12.77 11.87 -27.35
CA GLU A 516 11.55 12.47 -26.81
C GLU A 516 10.71 11.41 -26.11
N ILE A 517 10.30 11.73 -24.88
CA ILE A 517 9.38 10.93 -24.08
C ILE A 517 8.06 11.69 -23.94
N ILE A 518 6.95 10.98 -24.15
CA ILE A 518 5.62 11.49 -23.86
C ILE A 518 5.01 10.59 -22.78
N LEU A 519 4.66 11.20 -21.66
CA LEU A 519 3.95 10.56 -20.57
C LEU A 519 2.55 11.15 -20.48
N LYS A 520 1.54 10.33 -20.63
CA LYS A 520 0.13 10.71 -20.49
C LYS A 520 -0.52 9.84 -19.42
N ARG A 521 -1.20 10.47 -18.46
CA ARG A 521 -2.01 9.75 -17.49
C ARG A 521 -3.46 9.70 -17.96
N PRO A 522 -4.05 8.52 -18.29
CA PRO A 522 -5.46 8.40 -18.62
C PRO A 522 -6.36 8.83 -17.43
N ILE A 523 -7.47 9.49 -17.74
CA ILE A 523 -8.41 9.97 -16.74
C ILE A 523 -9.03 8.83 -15.92
N GLU A 524 -9.16 7.65 -16.52
CA GLU A 524 -9.67 6.41 -15.91
C GLU A 524 -8.76 5.94 -14.75
N ASN A 525 -7.49 6.34 -14.77
CA ASN A 525 -6.54 6.06 -13.69
C ASN A 525 -6.60 7.08 -12.55
N SER A 526 -7.46 8.11 -12.66
CA SER A 526 -7.73 9.09 -11.60
C SER A 526 -9.20 9.55 -11.68
N PRO A 527 -10.15 8.66 -11.38
CA PRO A 527 -11.59 8.90 -11.59
C PRO A 527 -12.21 9.75 -10.48
N HIS A 528 -11.58 10.86 -10.12
CA HIS A 528 -12.07 11.78 -9.10
C HIS A 528 -13.06 12.79 -9.72
N PRO A 529 -14.27 13.03 -9.14
CA PRO A 529 -15.32 13.82 -9.78
C PRO A 529 -15.07 15.35 -9.75
N LEU A 530 -14.15 15.84 -8.93
CA LEU A 530 -13.90 17.28 -8.77
C LEU A 530 -13.62 18.02 -10.09
N PRO A 531 -12.81 17.51 -11.04
CA PRO A 531 -12.57 18.21 -12.30
C PRO A 531 -13.82 18.47 -13.14
N GLN A 532 -14.87 17.68 -12.95
CA GLN A 532 -16.16 17.86 -13.63
C GLN A 532 -17.10 18.82 -12.89
N LEU A 533 -16.92 18.98 -11.58
CA LEU A 533 -17.79 19.78 -10.71
C LEU A 533 -17.24 21.18 -10.43
N TRP A 534 -15.96 21.40 -10.63
CA TRP A 534 -15.25 22.65 -10.32
C TRP A 534 -14.54 23.20 -11.56
N SER A 535 -14.92 24.42 -11.96
CA SER A 535 -14.33 25.10 -13.12
C SER A 535 -13.14 26.01 -12.80
N GLY A 536 -12.83 26.22 -11.51
CA GLY A 536 -11.71 27.04 -11.06
C GLY A 536 -10.40 26.23 -10.96
N GLU A 537 -9.33 26.93 -10.59
CA GLU A 537 -8.02 26.31 -10.38
C GLU A 537 -8.06 25.29 -9.21
N MET A 538 -7.56 24.10 -9.44
CA MET A 538 -7.36 23.09 -8.38
C MET A 538 -5.96 23.21 -7.78
N ILE A 539 -5.02 23.71 -8.54
CA ILE A 539 -3.63 23.94 -8.13
C ILE A 539 -3.30 25.40 -8.38
N ARG A 540 -2.79 26.06 -7.38
CA ARG A 540 -2.35 27.45 -7.48
C ARG A 540 -0.92 27.56 -6.99
N PHE A 541 -0.09 28.27 -7.75
CA PHE A 541 1.27 28.66 -7.34
C PHE A 541 1.40 30.18 -7.32
N GLN A 542 2.03 30.70 -6.27
CA GLN A 542 2.29 32.14 -6.14
C GLN A 542 3.64 32.38 -5.45
N SER A 543 4.50 33.19 -6.07
CA SER A 543 5.72 33.70 -5.44
C SER A 543 5.48 35.13 -4.89
N TYR A 544 6.18 35.46 -3.81
CA TYR A 544 6.12 36.76 -3.12
C TYR A 544 7.53 37.35 -2.98
N ALA A 545 7.62 38.67 -2.83
CA ALA A 545 8.91 39.32 -2.61
C ALA A 545 9.47 39.00 -1.22
N VAL A 546 8.61 39.02 -0.21
CA VAL A 546 8.99 38.79 1.19
C VAL A 546 8.02 37.87 1.91
N ARG A 547 8.49 37.20 2.98
CA ARG A 547 7.70 36.25 3.77
C ARG A 547 6.43 36.85 4.37
N GLN A 548 6.49 38.12 4.76
CA GLN A 548 5.32 38.83 5.34
C GLN A 548 4.15 38.88 4.36
N GLU A 549 4.42 39.15 3.07
CA GLU A 549 3.39 39.16 2.02
C GLU A 549 2.79 37.78 1.78
N GLU A 550 3.64 36.76 1.75
CA GLU A 550 3.20 35.37 1.60
C GLU A 550 2.25 34.96 2.74
N LEU A 551 2.62 35.26 3.99
CA LEU A 551 1.79 34.93 5.17
C LEU A 551 0.51 35.74 5.25
N THR A 552 0.51 37.01 4.79
CA THR A 552 -0.68 37.83 4.69
C THR A 552 -1.67 37.22 3.70
N ALA A 553 -1.20 36.89 2.50
CA ALA A 553 -2.04 36.27 1.48
C ALA A 553 -2.55 34.87 1.93
N LEU A 554 -1.74 34.10 2.62
CA LEU A 554 -2.15 32.82 3.22
C LEU A 554 -3.31 33.01 4.21
N ALA A 555 -3.19 33.96 5.13
CA ALA A 555 -4.24 34.25 6.11
C ALA A 555 -5.55 34.68 5.46
N GLU A 556 -5.48 35.58 4.47
CA GLU A 556 -6.63 36.05 3.71
C GLU A 556 -7.35 34.90 2.99
N GLN A 557 -6.59 34.03 2.33
CA GLN A 557 -7.15 32.87 1.62
C GLN A 557 -7.81 31.88 2.60
N ILE A 558 -7.21 31.61 3.75
CA ILE A 558 -7.82 30.77 4.78
C ILE A 558 -9.12 31.39 5.28
N LEU A 559 -9.14 32.70 5.58
CA LEU A 559 -10.34 33.40 6.01
C LEU A 559 -11.47 33.38 4.97
N ILE A 560 -11.14 33.54 3.68
CA ILE A 560 -12.10 33.40 2.57
C ILE A 560 -12.68 31.98 2.58
N ASN A 561 -11.85 30.95 2.68
CA ASN A 561 -12.30 29.55 2.71
C ASN A 561 -13.23 29.26 3.90
N LEU A 562 -12.94 29.82 5.06
CA LEU A 562 -13.76 29.62 6.25
C LEU A 562 -15.08 30.39 6.19
N ARG A 563 -15.05 31.68 5.76
CA ARG A 563 -16.18 32.60 5.85
C ARG A 563 -17.10 32.58 4.63
N GLN A 564 -16.53 32.40 3.43
CA GLN A 564 -17.27 32.53 2.16
C GLN A 564 -17.45 31.19 1.48
N GLU A 565 -16.42 30.36 1.46
CA GLU A 565 -16.40 29.06 0.76
C GLU A 565 -16.98 27.89 1.58
N GLY A 566 -17.26 28.12 2.87
CA GLY A 566 -17.91 27.14 3.74
C GLY A 566 -17.06 25.91 4.09
N LEU A 567 -15.72 26.03 4.04
CA LEU A 567 -14.81 25.00 4.56
C LEU A 567 -14.71 25.09 6.08
N ARG A 568 -14.37 23.98 6.71
CA ARG A 568 -14.11 23.89 8.14
C ARG A 568 -12.62 23.98 8.45
N PRO A 569 -12.22 24.58 9.59
CA PRO A 569 -10.81 24.67 9.96
C PRO A 569 -10.18 23.29 10.19
N SER A 570 -10.87 22.42 10.93
CA SER A 570 -10.38 21.07 11.23
C SER A 570 -10.68 20.10 10.07
N ARG A 571 -9.70 19.29 9.70
CA ARG A 571 -9.76 18.20 8.70
C ARG A 571 -10.02 18.64 7.26
N GLN A 572 -10.45 19.88 6.99
CA GLN A 572 -10.65 20.39 5.63
C GLN A 572 -9.56 21.38 5.21
N ILE A 573 -8.90 22.05 6.14
CA ILE A 573 -7.80 22.97 5.85
C ILE A 573 -6.54 22.50 6.56
N LEU A 574 -5.43 22.37 5.82
CA LEU A 574 -4.12 21.98 6.30
C LEU A 574 -3.06 22.91 5.76
N VAL A 575 -2.21 23.44 6.63
CA VAL A 575 -1.03 24.22 6.24
C VAL A 575 0.20 23.39 6.48
N LEU A 576 0.98 23.15 5.44
CA LEU A 576 2.22 22.39 5.45
C LEU A 576 3.42 23.30 5.21
N VAL A 577 4.46 23.12 6.00
CA VAL A 577 5.71 23.85 5.83
C VAL A 577 6.81 22.92 5.32
N LEU A 578 7.58 23.41 4.37
CA LEU A 578 8.69 22.68 3.73
C LEU A 578 10.05 23.09 4.31
N GLY A 579 11.03 22.24 4.10
CA GLY A 579 12.42 22.49 4.42
C GLY A 579 13.09 21.41 5.27
N GLU A 580 14.36 21.54 5.50
CA GLU A 580 15.10 20.68 6.41
C GLU A 580 14.61 20.81 7.86
N THR A 581 14.89 19.81 8.69
CA THR A 581 14.33 19.68 10.04
C THR A 581 14.37 20.97 10.86
N PHE A 582 15.46 21.70 10.85
CA PHE A 582 15.62 22.93 11.64
C PHE A 582 14.89 24.11 11.03
N THR A 583 15.05 24.33 9.73
CA THR A 583 14.40 25.44 9.00
C THR A 583 12.89 25.26 8.96
N ALA A 584 12.40 24.03 8.73
CA ALA A 584 10.98 23.72 8.76
C ALA A 584 10.36 23.95 10.14
N ARG A 585 11.08 23.61 11.23
CA ARG A 585 10.59 23.87 12.61
C ARG A 585 10.45 25.35 12.89
N ARG A 586 11.41 26.18 12.44
CA ARG A 586 11.34 27.63 12.59
C ARG A 586 10.20 28.21 11.80
N LEU A 587 10.05 27.79 10.53
CA LEU A 587 8.97 28.25 9.65
C LEU A 587 7.59 27.82 10.19
N GLU A 588 7.43 26.59 10.69
CA GLU A 588 6.19 26.11 11.34
C GLU A 588 5.74 27.05 12.46
N THR A 589 6.68 27.45 13.31
CA THR A 589 6.41 28.37 14.43
C THR A 589 6.08 29.78 13.96
N GLU A 590 6.77 30.29 12.95
CA GLU A 590 6.55 31.60 12.35
C GLU A 590 5.15 31.68 11.70
N VAL A 591 4.82 30.71 10.86
CA VAL A 591 3.50 30.60 10.20
C VAL A 591 2.38 30.53 11.24
N ALA A 592 2.49 29.65 12.22
CA ALA A 592 1.46 29.47 13.22
C ALA A 592 1.24 30.76 14.06
N ARG A 593 2.31 31.44 14.47
CA ARG A 593 2.24 32.71 15.22
C ARG A 593 1.57 33.79 14.41
N PHE A 594 1.96 33.93 13.13
CA PHE A 594 1.38 34.93 12.25
C PHE A 594 -0.12 34.71 12.04
N LEU A 595 -0.52 33.47 11.69
CA LEU A 595 -1.94 33.15 11.49
C LEU A 595 -2.77 33.35 12.75
N TYR A 596 -2.23 33.05 13.92
CA TYR A 596 -2.88 33.31 15.19
C TYR A 596 -3.08 34.81 15.43
N GLN A 597 -2.09 35.65 15.10
CA GLN A 597 -2.21 37.12 15.18
C GLN A 597 -3.27 37.70 14.23
N GLN A 598 -3.59 36.96 13.13
CA GLN A 598 -4.67 37.32 12.22
C GLN A 598 -6.06 36.81 12.70
N GLY A 599 -6.16 36.32 13.93
CA GLY A 599 -7.41 35.85 14.53
C GLY A 599 -7.87 34.48 14.09
N LEU A 600 -6.94 33.62 13.60
CA LEU A 600 -7.18 32.22 13.27
C LEU A 600 -6.81 31.33 14.45
N ASP A 601 -7.70 30.43 14.80
CA ASP A 601 -7.39 29.38 15.78
C ASP A 601 -6.51 28.32 15.15
N ILE A 602 -5.31 28.12 15.71
CA ILE A 602 -4.25 27.28 15.15
C ILE A 602 -3.94 26.10 16.06
N TYR A 603 -3.81 24.92 15.48
CA TYR A 603 -3.33 23.71 16.14
C TYR A 603 -1.98 23.25 15.58
N LEU A 604 -1.01 23.01 16.45
CA LEU A 604 0.34 22.53 16.16
C LEU A 604 0.53 21.11 16.69
N PRO A 605 0.46 20.06 15.87
CA PRO A 605 0.69 18.68 16.34
C PRO A 605 2.09 18.44 16.92
N SER A 606 3.08 19.23 16.50
CA SER A 606 4.47 19.15 16.96
C SER A 606 4.73 19.82 18.31
N ALA A 607 3.88 20.75 18.72
CA ALA A 607 4.03 21.56 19.91
C ALA A 607 2.68 21.73 20.66
N PRO A 608 2.08 20.62 21.14
CA PRO A 608 0.76 20.63 21.75
C PRO A 608 0.66 21.54 22.99
N ASP A 609 1.76 21.76 23.72
CA ASP A 609 1.79 22.63 24.91
C ASP A 609 1.58 24.12 24.58
N CYS A 610 1.66 24.49 23.28
CA CYS A 610 1.46 25.86 22.79
C CYS A 610 0.08 26.08 22.15
N ASN A 611 -0.80 25.08 22.15
CA ASN A 611 -2.10 25.15 21.51
C ASN A 611 -3.14 25.82 22.42
N VAL A 612 -3.91 26.74 21.84
CA VAL A 612 -4.97 27.51 22.50
C VAL A 612 -6.12 26.63 23.01
N PHE A 613 -6.31 25.46 22.37
CA PHE A 613 -7.41 24.54 22.65
C PHE A 613 -7.13 23.51 23.75
N GLU A 614 -5.86 23.35 24.13
CA GLU A 614 -5.49 22.39 25.18
C GLU A 614 -5.44 23.09 26.54
N THR A 615 -6.46 22.87 27.38
CA THR A 615 -6.40 23.23 28.78
C THR A 615 -5.40 22.33 29.50
N ALA A 616 -4.70 22.82 30.52
CA ALA A 616 -3.66 22.13 31.27
C ALA A 616 -4.09 20.78 31.91
N SER A 617 -5.39 20.47 31.90
CA SER A 617 -5.97 19.23 32.42
C SER A 617 -6.10 18.09 31.40
N VAL A 618 -5.86 18.33 30.10
CA VAL A 618 -6.00 17.31 29.04
C VAL A 618 -4.68 16.55 28.91
N GLN A 619 -4.70 15.25 29.10
CA GLN A 619 -3.52 14.40 28.89
C GLN A 619 -3.06 14.49 27.42
N ARG A 620 -1.81 14.88 27.22
CA ARG A 620 -1.15 14.97 25.93
C ARG A 620 -1.29 13.67 25.15
N ASN A 621 -1.94 13.73 23.97
CA ASN A 621 -2.04 12.61 23.06
C ASN A 621 -1.04 12.78 21.89
N PRO A 622 0.09 12.07 21.88
CA PRO A 622 1.10 12.21 20.84
C PRO A 622 0.65 11.72 19.45
N ASN A 623 -0.49 11.02 19.39
CA ASN A 623 -1.08 10.53 18.15
C ASN A 623 -2.10 11.51 17.56
N GLN A 624 -2.47 12.58 18.29
CA GLN A 624 -3.41 13.58 17.83
C GLN A 624 -2.78 14.46 16.74
N PHE A 625 -3.47 14.60 15.62
CA PHE A 625 -3.06 15.46 14.51
C PHE A 625 -4.06 16.60 14.25
N TRP A 626 -5.34 16.38 14.50
CA TRP A 626 -6.42 17.32 14.27
C TRP A 626 -7.02 17.80 15.59
N CYS A 627 -7.42 19.06 15.61
CA CYS A 627 -8.19 19.65 16.72
C CYS A 627 -9.43 20.34 16.17
N GLU A 628 -10.60 20.05 16.73
CA GLU A 628 -11.84 20.68 16.29
C GLU A 628 -11.78 22.19 16.55
N GLY A 629 -12.20 22.97 15.57
CA GLY A 629 -12.19 24.43 15.59
C GLY A 629 -10.87 25.08 15.15
N GLY A 630 -9.74 24.35 15.10
CA GLY A 630 -8.44 24.91 14.73
C GLY A 630 -7.95 24.47 13.35
N VAL A 631 -7.29 25.37 12.64
CA VAL A 631 -6.52 25.06 11.42
C VAL A 631 -5.20 24.40 11.83
N THR A 632 -4.91 23.23 11.28
CA THR A 632 -3.66 22.53 11.58
C THR A 632 -2.50 23.10 10.75
N VAL A 633 -1.43 23.52 11.41
CA VAL A 633 -0.14 23.87 10.80
C VAL A 633 0.87 22.80 11.18
N SER A 634 1.55 22.21 10.20
CA SER A 634 2.43 21.06 10.44
C SER A 634 3.58 20.96 9.45
N ARG A 635 4.67 20.34 9.91
CA ARG A 635 5.73 19.82 9.04
C ARG A 635 5.31 18.52 8.39
N ILE A 636 5.87 18.23 7.22
CA ILE A 636 5.45 17.10 6.38
C ILE A 636 5.58 15.73 7.09
N HIS A 637 6.61 15.52 7.90
CA HIS A 637 6.80 14.24 8.62
C HIS A 637 5.65 13.90 9.58
N ARG A 638 5.02 14.92 10.17
CA ARG A 638 3.87 14.73 11.07
C ARG A 638 2.56 14.60 10.30
N ALA A 639 2.50 15.19 9.11
CA ALA A 639 1.32 15.14 8.25
C ALA A 639 1.25 13.87 7.38
N LYS A 640 2.29 13.03 7.40
CA LYS A 640 2.29 11.77 6.63
C LYS A 640 1.10 10.89 7.03
N GLY A 641 0.34 10.39 6.04
CA GLY A 641 -0.90 9.65 6.25
C GLY A 641 -2.12 10.51 6.61
N GLN A 642 -1.97 11.83 6.77
CA GLN A 642 -3.09 12.76 6.99
C GLN A 642 -3.52 13.43 5.68
N GLU A 643 -4.76 13.89 5.62
CA GLU A 643 -5.36 14.42 4.39
C GLU A 643 -6.34 15.55 4.73
N ALA A 644 -6.40 16.56 3.84
CA ALA A 644 -7.35 17.65 3.93
C ALA A 644 -7.96 17.98 2.55
N ASP A 645 -9.07 18.68 2.52
CA ASP A 645 -9.70 19.08 1.27
C ASP A 645 -8.97 20.25 0.60
N MET A 646 -8.40 21.14 1.40
CA MET A 646 -7.58 22.26 0.97
C MET A 646 -6.24 22.21 1.68
N VAL A 647 -5.15 22.15 0.91
CA VAL A 647 -3.79 22.14 1.44
C VAL A 647 -3.03 23.38 0.99
N TYR A 648 -2.45 24.10 1.94
CA TYR A 648 -1.53 25.20 1.71
C TYR A 648 -0.11 24.74 1.98
N ILE A 649 0.79 24.94 1.03
CA ILE A 649 2.19 24.56 1.11
C ILE A 649 3.04 25.82 1.12
N VAL A 650 3.71 26.08 2.25
CA VAL A 650 4.51 27.29 2.49
C VAL A 650 5.99 26.92 2.52
N GLY A 651 6.83 27.79 1.98
CA GLY A 651 8.28 27.62 2.03
C GLY A 651 8.84 26.90 0.81
N LEU A 652 8.23 27.04 -0.37
CA LEU A 652 8.74 26.47 -1.62
C LEU A 652 10.15 27.01 -1.96
N ASP A 653 10.52 28.18 -1.44
CA ASP A 653 11.87 28.73 -1.53
C ASP A 653 12.94 27.84 -0.87
N GLN A 654 12.58 27.01 0.09
CA GLN A 654 13.53 26.07 0.70
C GLN A 654 13.95 24.97 -0.29
N ILE A 655 13.02 24.56 -1.15
CA ILE A 655 13.32 23.61 -2.24
C ILE A 655 14.03 24.30 -3.38
N ALA A 656 13.61 25.52 -3.71
CA ALA A 656 14.17 26.31 -4.80
C ALA A 656 15.67 26.63 -4.61
N LYS A 657 16.14 26.73 -3.36
CA LYS A 657 17.56 26.92 -3.02
C LYS A 657 18.42 25.70 -3.34
N ASP A 658 17.84 24.50 -3.29
CA ASP A 658 18.51 23.23 -3.57
C ASP A 658 17.55 22.31 -4.34
N GLU A 659 17.24 22.73 -5.58
CA GLU A 659 16.21 22.11 -6.44
C GLU A 659 16.51 20.66 -6.84
N GLY A 660 17.78 20.24 -6.74
CA GLY A 660 18.26 18.87 -7.02
C GLY A 660 18.14 17.93 -5.82
N ASN A 661 17.81 18.43 -4.65
CA ASN A 661 17.73 17.64 -3.42
C ASN A 661 16.49 16.73 -3.42
N LEU A 662 16.71 15.44 -3.54
CA LEU A 662 15.65 14.44 -3.62
C LEU A 662 14.79 14.41 -2.38
N TYR A 663 15.36 14.57 -1.21
CA TYR A 663 14.64 14.61 0.05
C TYR A 663 13.64 15.78 0.09
N LEU A 664 14.06 16.99 -0.36
CA LEU A 664 13.19 18.15 -0.43
C LEU A 664 12.12 17.99 -1.52
N ARG A 665 12.47 17.41 -2.67
CA ARG A 665 11.50 17.12 -3.74
C ARG A 665 10.44 16.10 -3.28
N ASN A 666 10.85 15.07 -2.56
CA ASN A 666 9.92 14.09 -1.98
C ASN A 666 9.03 14.69 -0.90
N GLN A 667 9.53 15.67 -0.12
CA GLN A 667 8.69 16.44 0.79
C GLN A 667 7.58 17.18 0.01
N LEU A 668 7.93 17.85 -1.09
CA LEU A 668 6.96 18.55 -1.93
C LEU A 668 5.94 17.60 -2.54
N PHE A 669 6.39 16.50 -3.13
CA PHE A 669 5.50 15.46 -3.64
C PHE A 669 4.53 14.97 -2.56
N THR A 670 5.07 14.64 -1.39
CA THR A 670 4.26 14.18 -0.26
C THR A 670 3.28 15.24 0.19
N ALA A 671 3.69 16.53 0.25
CA ALA A 671 2.82 17.64 0.65
C ALA A 671 1.64 17.84 -0.32
N ILE A 672 1.90 17.85 -1.62
CA ILE A 672 0.87 17.96 -2.65
C ILE A 672 -0.13 16.82 -2.55
N THR A 673 0.36 15.59 -2.33
CA THR A 673 -0.49 14.41 -2.23
C THR A 673 -1.27 14.29 -0.92
N ARG A 674 -1.20 15.27 -0.02
CA ARG A 674 -2.07 15.36 1.18
C ARG A 674 -3.42 15.98 0.89
N THR A 675 -3.61 16.58 -0.28
CA THR A 675 -4.92 17.14 -0.63
C THR A 675 -5.89 16.07 -1.12
N ARG A 676 -7.19 16.34 -0.95
CA ARG A 676 -8.29 15.62 -1.59
C ARG A 676 -8.98 16.45 -2.67
N ALA A 677 -8.71 17.75 -2.73
CA ALA A 677 -9.36 18.62 -3.70
C ALA A 677 -8.45 19.74 -4.22
N TRP A 678 -8.04 20.69 -3.39
CA TRP A 678 -7.28 21.87 -3.80
C TRP A 678 -5.94 21.98 -3.09
N VAL A 679 -4.95 22.51 -3.81
CA VAL A 679 -3.63 22.79 -3.25
C VAL A 679 -3.15 24.17 -3.71
N THR A 680 -2.60 24.94 -2.77
CA THR A 680 -1.90 26.19 -3.06
C THR A 680 -0.46 26.09 -2.59
N LEU A 681 0.47 26.40 -3.50
CA LEU A 681 1.89 26.44 -3.22
C LEU A 681 2.36 27.89 -3.15
N SER A 682 3.18 28.20 -2.18
CA SER A 682 3.78 29.55 -2.05
C SER A 682 5.24 29.51 -1.64
N GLY A 683 5.97 30.56 -2.05
CA GLY A 683 7.36 30.73 -1.70
C GLY A 683 7.82 32.17 -1.90
N VAL A 684 9.02 32.48 -1.43
CA VAL A 684 9.59 33.82 -1.45
C VAL A 684 10.77 33.88 -2.42
N GLY A 685 10.96 35.02 -3.08
CA GLY A 685 12.06 35.29 -4.01
C GLY A 685 11.78 34.84 -5.45
N ALA A 686 12.81 34.85 -6.27
CA ALA A 686 12.77 34.45 -7.68
C ALA A 686 13.83 33.38 -7.91
N TYR A 687 13.41 32.20 -8.34
CA TYR A 687 14.26 31.04 -8.58
C TYR A 687 13.90 30.34 -9.89
N SER A 688 14.86 29.73 -10.54
CA SER A 688 14.63 28.91 -11.75
C SER A 688 13.65 27.76 -11.52
N PHE A 689 13.61 27.24 -10.33
CA PHE A 689 12.65 26.22 -9.93
C PHE A 689 11.17 26.68 -10.06
N TYR A 690 10.88 27.95 -9.88
CA TYR A 690 9.52 28.48 -10.05
C TYR A 690 9.07 28.47 -11.52
N GLU A 691 10.02 28.58 -12.46
CA GLU A 691 9.73 28.38 -13.89
C GLU A 691 9.37 26.92 -14.17
N GLU A 692 10.07 25.96 -13.56
CA GLU A 692 9.73 24.54 -13.66
C GLU A 692 8.31 24.28 -13.11
N VAL A 693 7.97 24.84 -11.94
CA VAL A 693 6.61 24.73 -11.36
C VAL A 693 5.55 25.22 -12.33
N GLN A 694 5.78 26.38 -12.96
CA GLN A 694 4.84 26.93 -13.95
C GLN A 694 4.75 26.06 -15.20
N GLN A 695 5.87 25.59 -15.73
CA GLN A 695 5.88 24.68 -16.88
C GLN A 695 5.10 23.38 -16.61
N VAL A 696 5.24 22.81 -15.42
CA VAL A 696 4.48 21.62 -15.02
C VAL A 696 2.98 21.91 -14.92
N LEU A 697 2.60 23.09 -14.41
CA LEU A 697 1.19 23.53 -14.38
C LEU A 697 0.62 23.68 -15.79
N ASP A 698 1.37 24.32 -16.69
CA ASP A 698 0.96 24.57 -18.07
C ASP A 698 0.88 23.28 -18.91
N SER A 699 1.62 22.23 -18.55
CA SER A 699 1.63 20.95 -19.26
C SER A 699 0.35 20.14 -19.09
N GLY A 700 -0.43 20.42 -18.04
CA GLY A 700 -1.69 19.73 -17.76
C GLY A 700 -1.50 18.21 -17.53
N GLU A 701 -2.09 17.41 -18.42
CA GLU A 701 -2.15 15.93 -18.25
C GLU A 701 -1.07 15.17 -19.01
N THR A 702 -0.28 15.88 -19.84
CA THR A 702 0.69 15.24 -20.76
C THR A 702 2.04 15.92 -20.65
N PHE A 703 3.03 15.17 -20.25
CA PHE A 703 4.40 15.66 -20.20
C PHE A 703 5.16 15.25 -21.45
N ARG A 704 5.81 16.24 -22.09
CA ARG A 704 6.73 16.05 -23.24
C ARG A 704 8.09 16.58 -22.86
N PHE A 705 9.10 15.74 -22.91
CA PHE A 705 10.46 16.14 -22.58
C PHE A 705 11.50 15.30 -23.35
N ILE A 706 12.66 15.89 -23.55
CA ILE A 706 13.82 15.15 -24.06
C ILE A 706 14.48 14.43 -22.88
N TYR A 707 14.58 13.12 -22.95
CA TYR A 707 15.21 12.35 -21.90
C TYR A 707 16.69 12.72 -21.78
N ARG A 708 17.07 13.17 -20.59
CA ARG A 708 18.45 13.44 -20.24
C ARG A 708 18.77 12.60 -19.01
N GLN A 709 19.91 11.91 -19.06
CA GLN A 709 20.38 11.21 -17.86
C GLN A 709 20.54 12.23 -16.71
N PRO A 710 20.04 11.91 -15.51
CA PRO A 710 20.28 12.78 -14.36
C PRO A 710 21.80 12.99 -14.19
N PRO A 711 22.26 14.20 -13.87
CA PRO A 711 23.65 14.43 -13.54
C PRO A 711 24.04 13.56 -12.34
N LEU A 712 25.17 12.86 -12.45
CA LEU A 712 25.67 11.95 -11.41
C LEU A 712 25.80 12.59 -10.02
N ARG A 713 25.87 13.93 -9.94
CA ARG A 713 25.99 14.69 -8.69
C ARG A 713 24.68 14.91 -7.91
N GLU A 714 23.54 14.66 -8.52
CA GLU A 714 22.23 15.01 -7.93
C GLU A 714 21.48 13.80 -7.34
N ILE A 715 21.98 12.62 -7.60
CA ILE A 715 21.62 11.43 -6.83
C ILE A 715 22.53 11.51 -5.59
N PRO A 716 22.06 11.38 -4.35
CA PRO A 716 22.94 11.14 -3.23
C PRO A 716 23.54 9.75 -3.43
N ILE A 717 24.59 9.73 -4.24
CA ILE A 717 25.29 8.52 -4.60
C ILE A 717 26.23 8.29 -3.43
N THR A 718 25.99 7.20 -2.71
CA THR A 718 27.08 6.60 -1.96
C THR A 718 28.26 6.48 -2.93
N PRO A 719 29.51 6.70 -2.52
CA PRO A 719 30.67 6.56 -3.41
C PRO A 719 30.66 5.27 -4.23
N VAL A 720 30.08 4.21 -3.67
CA VAL A 720 29.81 2.93 -4.30
C VAL A 720 28.83 3.03 -5.47
N GLY A 721 27.69 3.69 -5.28
CA GLY A 721 26.69 3.87 -6.34
C GLY A 721 27.21 4.76 -7.47
N GLU A 722 27.99 5.79 -7.15
CA GLU A 722 28.69 6.62 -8.14
C GLU A 722 29.66 5.79 -8.98
N PHE A 723 30.49 4.99 -8.34
CA PHE A 723 31.42 4.11 -9.02
C PHE A 723 30.70 3.17 -9.98
N LEU A 724 29.65 2.44 -9.49
CA LEU A 724 28.92 1.47 -10.29
C LEU A 724 28.21 2.12 -11.48
N ALA A 725 27.60 3.30 -11.32
CA ALA A 725 26.95 4.03 -12.39
C ALA A 725 27.94 4.49 -13.47
N ARG A 726 29.08 5.02 -13.07
CA ARG A 726 30.17 5.46 -13.98
C ARG A 726 30.83 4.27 -14.67
N TYR A 727 31.05 3.18 -13.92
CA TYR A 727 31.63 1.96 -14.45
C TYR A 727 30.70 1.29 -15.50
N THR A 728 29.42 1.18 -15.25
CA THR A 728 28.42 0.63 -16.19
C THR A 728 28.24 1.53 -17.41
N ALA A 729 28.45 2.85 -17.27
CA ALA A 729 28.49 3.80 -18.38
C ALA A 729 29.78 3.71 -19.22
N GLY A 730 30.68 2.79 -18.90
CA GLY A 730 31.92 2.57 -19.61
C GLY A 730 33.10 3.42 -19.13
N GLU A 731 32.94 4.21 -18.07
CA GLU A 731 34.06 4.99 -17.50
C GLU A 731 35.06 4.04 -16.83
N ARG A 732 36.33 4.41 -16.94
CA ARG A 732 37.47 3.68 -16.34
C ARG A 732 38.39 4.58 -15.52
N ASN A 733 38.06 5.88 -15.36
CA ASN A 733 38.85 6.83 -14.58
C ASN A 733 38.21 7.16 -13.25
N PHE A 734 38.76 6.58 -12.17
CA PHE A 734 38.25 6.66 -10.80
C PHE A 734 39.29 7.21 -9.83
N GLN A 735 40.03 8.23 -10.25
CA GLN A 735 41.05 8.89 -9.41
C GLN A 735 40.42 9.53 -8.17
N ASN A 736 41.08 9.33 -7.01
CA ASN A 736 40.70 9.90 -5.71
C ASN A 736 39.26 9.55 -5.25
N ILE A 737 38.65 8.51 -5.81
CA ILE A 737 37.33 8.06 -5.40
C ILE A 737 37.41 7.39 -4.02
N ASP A 738 36.37 7.58 -3.19
CA ASP A 738 36.21 6.87 -1.91
C ASP A 738 35.33 5.61 -2.10
N LEU A 739 35.97 4.45 -2.00
CA LEU A 739 35.37 3.13 -2.17
C LEU A 739 35.66 2.25 -0.96
N GLN A 740 35.76 2.82 0.22
CA GLN A 740 35.99 2.08 1.46
C GLN A 740 34.92 1.00 1.66
N GLY A 741 35.36 -0.24 1.87
CA GLY A 741 34.51 -1.40 2.14
C GLY A 741 33.64 -1.86 0.96
N ILE A 742 33.93 -1.39 -0.27
CA ILE A 742 33.16 -1.79 -1.45
C ILE A 742 33.28 -3.28 -1.78
N GLU A 743 32.18 -3.86 -2.26
CA GLU A 743 32.14 -5.23 -2.77
C GLU A 743 32.32 -5.21 -4.30
N LEU A 744 33.50 -5.61 -4.77
CA LEU A 744 33.91 -5.70 -6.18
C LEU A 744 34.51 -7.07 -6.55
N SER A 745 34.15 -8.10 -5.80
CA SER A 745 34.56 -9.47 -6.14
C SER A 745 34.04 -9.87 -7.53
N HIS A 746 34.91 -10.55 -8.29
CA HIS A 746 34.63 -10.99 -9.67
C HIS A 746 34.41 -9.86 -10.71
N PHE A 747 34.68 -8.59 -10.39
CA PHE A 747 34.55 -7.49 -11.36
C PHE A 747 35.69 -7.46 -12.37
N ASP A 748 35.41 -7.07 -13.61
CA ASP A 748 36.42 -6.81 -14.63
C ASP A 748 36.89 -5.33 -14.57
N LEU A 749 37.83 -5.05 -13.72
CA LEU A 749 38.43 -3.73 -13.49
C LEU A 749 39.68 -3.48 -14.35
N LYS A 750 39.86 -4.23 -15.43
CA LYS A 750 40.99 -4.15 -16.33
C LYS A 750 41.23 -2.72 -16.82
N GLY A 751 42.45 -2.23 -16.64
CA GLY A 751 42.88 -0.90 -17.08
C GLY A 751 42.23 0.28 -16.32
N CYS A 752 41.42 0.05 -15.30
CA CYS A 752 40.82 1.11 -14.50
C CYS A 752 41.88 1.96 -13.80
N ASN A 753 41.61 3.26 -13.69
CA ASN A 753 42.47 4.24 -13.04
C ASN A 753 41.93 4.55 -11.63
N PHE A 754 42.59 4.00 -10.63
CA PHE A 754 42.30 4.19 -9.20
C PHE A 754 43.42 4.96 -8.47
N ILE A 755 44.11 5.84 -9.17
CA ILE A 755 45.19 6.64 -8.56
C ILE A 755 44.62 7.45 -7.38
N GLY A 756 45.20 7.28 -6.19
CA GLY A 756 44.77 7.96 -4.96
C GLY A 756 43.42 7.51 -4.41
N ALA A 757 42.78 6.47 -4.95
CA ALA A 757 41.52 5.98 -4.46
C ALA A 757 41.62 5.42 -3.03
N ASN A 758 40.57 5.62 -2.24
CA ASN A 758 40.39 4.97 -0.93
C ASN A 758 39.66 3.64 -1.09
N LEU A 759 40.38 2.52 -1.01
CA LEU A 759 39.89 1.14 -1.11
C LEU A 759 40.08 0.35 0.21
N VAL A 760 40.14 1.07 1.34
CA VAL A 760 40.30 0.44 2.67
C VAL A 760 39.18 -0.59 2.90
N GLY A 761 39.57 -1.84 3.21
CA GLY A 761 38.62 -2.92 3.48
C GLY A 761 37.80 -3.36 2.28
N ALA A 762 38.05 -2.90 1.07
CA ALA A 762 37.35 -3.30 -0.15
C ALA A 762 37.53 -4.81 -0.42
N ASN A 763 36.45 -5.49 -0.87
CA ASN A 763 36.54 -6.85 -1.36
C ASN A 763 36.73 -6.85 -2.88
N LEU A 764 37.95 -7.15 -3.30
CA LEU A 764 38.40 -7.25 -4.69
C LEU A 764 38.82 -8.69 -5.06
N SER A 765 38.36 -9.67 -4.28
CA SER A 765 38.67 -11.09 -4.51
C SER A 765 38.18 -11.55 -5.89
N TYR A 766 39.00 -12.34 -6.58
CA TYR A 766 38.69 -12.87 -7.92
C TYR A 766 38.45 -11.78 -8.99
N SER A 767 38.73 -10.50 -8.72
CA SER A 767 38.56 -9.42 -9.71
C SER A 767 39.72 -9.41 -10.71
N CYS A 768 39.43 -8.91 -11.93
CA CYS A 768 40.46 -8.69 -12.94
C CYS A 768 40.96 -7.22 -12.88
N LEU A 769 42.10 -6.99 -12.27
CA LEU A 769 42.77 -5.70 -12.17
C LEU A 769 43.99 -5.58 -13.15
N GLU A 770 43.98 -6.38 -14.22
CA GLU A 770 45.08 -6.37 -15.21
C GLU A 770 45.31 -4.97 -15.75
N GLY A 771 46.56 -4.44 -15.60
CA GLY A 771 46.91 -3.12 -16.06
C GLY A 771 46.23 -1.95 -15.33
N ALA A 772 45.54 -2.18 -14.23
CA ALA A 772 44.92 -1.12 -13.42
C ALA A 772 46.01 -0.19 -12.81
N LYS A 773 45.67 1.10 -12.67
CA LYS A 773 46.55 2.11 -12.06
C LYS A 773 46.11 2.34 -10.62
N LEU A 774 46.86 1.82 -9.67
CA LEU A 774 46.59 1.90 -8.23
C LEU A 774 47.66 2.73 -7.49
N VAL A 775 48.34 3.63 -8.21
CA VAL A 775 49.38 4.49 -7.66
C VAL A 775 48.84 5.30 -6.49
N VAL A 776 49.54 5.30 -5.36
CA VAL A 776 49.14 5.93 -4.07
C VAL A 776 47.70 5.59 -3.59
N ALA A 777 47.10 4.53 -4.09
CA ALA A 777 45.79 4.08 -3.59
C ALA A 777 45.91 3.49 -2.17
N ASN A 778 44.88 3.66 -1.33
CA ASN A 778 44.84 3.07 -0.01
C ASN A 778 44.06 1.75 -0.04
N LEU A 779 44.75 0.62 0.02
CA LEU A 779 44.22 -0.74 0.01
C LEU A 779 44.38 -1.41 1.39
N GLU A 780 44.53 -0.64 2.48
CA GLU A 780 44.66 -1.20 3.83
C GLU A 780 43.46 -2.09 4.17
N ASN A 781 43.77 -3.31 4.66
CA ASN A 781 42.77 -4.36 4.98
C ASN A 781 41.93 -4.83 3.78
N ALA A 782 42.24 -4.50 2.52
CA ALA A 782 41.50 -4.94 1.34
C ALA A 782 41.68 -6.46 1.11
N ASN A 783 40.66 -7.12 0.61
CA ASN A 783 40.72 -8.52 0.17
C ASN A 783 40.99 -8.59 -1.35
N LEU A 784 42.21 -8.93 -1.74
CA LEU A 784 42.64 -9.14 -3.12
C LEU A 784 42.91 -10.62 -3.43
N SER A 785 42.39 -11.55 -2.60
CA SER A 785 42.65 -12.97 -2.80
C SER A 785 42.19 -13.44 -4.19
N GLN A 786 42.99 -14.19 -4.87
CA GLN A 786 42.75 -14.72 -6.23
C GLN A 786 42.55 -13.63 -7.30
N ALA A 787 42.83 -12.34 -7.01
CA ALA A 787 42.69 -11.25 -7.98
C ALA A 787 43.80 -11.31 -9.04
N ASN A 788 43.49 -10.90 -10.28
CA ASN A 788 44.48 -10.78 -11.33
C ASN A 788 45.01 -9.33 -11.39
N LEU A 789 46.19 -9.09 -10.81
CA LEU A 789 46.91 -7.83 -10.79
C LEU A 789 48.03 -7.75 -11.86
N CYS A 790 48.05 -8.65 -12.85
CA CYS A 790 49.05 -8.68 -13.89
C CYS A 790 49.21 -7.28 -14.52
N LYS A 791 50.45 -6.77 -14.60
CA LYS A 791 50.79 -5.43 -15.13
C LYS A 791 50.11 -4.26 -14.41
N ALA A 792 49.51 -4.45 -13.24
CA ALA A 792 48.97 -3.34 -12.46
C ALA A 792 50.11 -2.44 -11.90
N LYS A 793 49.83 -1.12 -11.74
CA LYS A 793 50.75 -0.15 -11.16
C LYS A 793 50.38 0.18 -9.74
N LEU A 794 51.15 -0.27 -8.76
CA LEU A 794 50.90 -0.12 -7.32
C LEU A 794 51.93 0.81 -6.63
N VAL A 795 52.66 1.60 -7.37
CA VAL A 795 53.70 2.49 -6.81
C VAL A 795 53.11 3.35 -5.70
N GLY A 796 53.67 3.26 -4.50
CA GLY A 796 53.24 3.99 -3.33
C GLY A 796 51.84 3.59 -2.76
N ALA A 797 51.21 2.54 -3.22
CA ALA A 797 49.96 2.05 -2.67
C ALA A 797 50.12 1.51 -1.24
N ASN A 798 49.20 1.78 -0.35
CA ASN A 798 49.14 1.23 0.99
C ASN A 798 48.45 -0.14 0.97
N LEU A 799 49.24 -1.20 1.04
CA LEU A 799 48.80 -2.60 1.10
C LEU A 799 48.85 -3.19 2.52
N LYS A 800 48.91 -2.39 3.56
CA LYS A 800 48.97 -2.86 4.96
C LYS A 800 47.80 -3.76 5.28
N ASN A 801 48.11 -4.99 5.74
CA ASN A 801 47.10 -6.03 6.05
C ASN A 801 46.18 -6.45 4.87
N ALA A 802 46.52 -6.10 3.62
CA ALA A 802 45.76 -6.59 2.48
C ALA A 802 45.98 -8.10 2.29
N ASN A 803 44.88 -8.83 1.97
CA ASN A 803 44.97 -10.24 1.65
C ASN A 803 45.24 -10.43 0.16
N LEU A 804 46.46 -10.91 -0.18
CA LEU A 804 46.92 -11.17 -1.56
C LEU A 804 47.05 -12.67 -1.85
N GLU A 805 46.40 -13.55 -1.04
CA GLU A 805 46.49 -14.99 -1.20
C GLU A 805 46.04 -15.45 -2.59
N GLY A 806 46.93 -16.13 -3.33
CA GLY A 806 46.65 -16.58 -4.70
C GLY A 806 46.50 -15.50 -5.75
N ALA A 807 46.78 -14.22 -5.45
CA ALA A 807 46.72 -13.14 -6.41
C ALA A 807 47.86 -13.25 -7.48
N ASN A 808 47.50 -12.97 -8.72
CA ASN A 808 48.49 -12.94 -9.81
C ASN A 808 49.20 -11.57 -9.88
N LEU A 809 50.42 -11.50 -9.43
CA LEU A 809 51.25 -10.28 -9.41
C LEU A 809 52.26 -10.24 -10.55
N THR A 810 52.10 -11.00 -11.63
CA THR A 810 53.04 -11.07 -12.74
C THR A 810 53.19 -9.67 -13.40
N HIS A 811 54.40 -9.18 -13.48
CA HIS A 811 54.74 -7.84 -14.04
C HIS A 811 54.02 -6.66 -13.32
N THR A 812 53.61 -6.85 -12.08
CA THR A 812 53.06 -5.77 -11.25
C THR A 812 54.20 -4.78 -10.86
N ASP A 813 53.92 -3.48 -10.93
CA ASP A 813 54.88 -2.42 -10.55
C ASP A 813 54.57 -2.00 -9.10
N LEU A 814 55.40 -2.50 -8.15
CA LEU A 814 55.19 -2.30 -6.70
C LEU A 814 56.10 -1.20 -6.11
N TYR A 815 57.11 -0.71 -6.86
CA TYR A 815 58.12 0.27 -6.40
C TYR A 815 58.05 1.58 -7.13
#